data_e3a5e45a7d8da0aca391bf4d5e9ec6eb
#
_entry.id   e3a5e45a7d8da0aca391bf4d5e9ec6eb
#
_cell.length_a   1.000
_cell.length_b   1.000
_cell.length_c   1.000
_cell.angle_alpha   90.00
_cell.angle_beta   90.00
_cell.angle_gamma   90.00
#
_symmetry.space_group_name_H-M   'P 1'
#
loop_
_entity.id
_entity.type
_entity.pdbx_description
1 polymer ?
#
loop_
_entity_poly.entity_id
_entity_poly.type
_entity_poly.pdbx_seq_one_letter_code
_entity_poly.pdbx_strand_id
1 'polypeptide(L)'
;MKMTVSDKRRKQAVHIASLLCLLSFLLLAYVGYEYKSSKTNEVIMEEAKGDALQKADSAIKSVNDKVNSSNSLVEGIAKDLSSGKLKDDSMLRERLLAEMKNNSDMYSIAVAYSPSAHAGKLYAPHFIRNGSEVTYAPITYDYTKDSEQTAWYNDALKKGSTVWISPYLGIADARYEIDCSAPFYLPEYGNGHKAAGVVSIRQSLEGVRVQVSRLKLGNTGYGFIVSGKGVIISYPIQEYLAGNIHDLAKKDPNIYFISKNLTEGEYRATNSFTGKSYWVFQRNIPSTAWIMGFVLPQEETLINRKTEQTHSIIQIVFATFAFLFSLCLLFVSIYRYEYRGLWVLSFIFALLCILGIGFIWNLAMNSSTLDDRNGDLVVFDREDVETVFQHANLSPTTPRIPTGFFLQSIEFLNAYDVVITGYIWQNISVSGADKDFPDFSFPDSKETTIEKAYVNEENDVIGWRFKTTLPQQFDYSRYPFVREDVSIRVLSNNSAGGLLIPDFASYHSLIPETLPGLGSSFMLEGWKPQKTFFSYRVNSYNTNFGAGNFANSSVSEFHFNVDVKRDLKASFASELLLIMVVVILLYSVLTITTKGENRSHFGFSSHGVLGYCTSILFTLIISHSSLRSRIPIGGIIYLEYFYFVMYLAILVVSLNAIAFASNRSVPFIDTKDNIYVKVLYWPVITGILLIITLLNFY
;
A
#
# COMPACT_ATOMS: atom_id res chain seq x y z
N MET A 1 -34.51 36.89 55.51
CA MET A 1 -33.25 37.29 54.83
C MET A 1 -33.54 37.39 53.33
N LYS A 2 -33.71 38.64 52.78
CA LYS A 2 -34.04 38.85 51.38
C LYS A 2 -32.72 38.59 50.53
N MET A 3 -32.73 37.59 49.67
CA MET A 3 -31.64 37.35 48.76
C MET A 3 -31.36 38.60 47.88
N THR A 4 -30.12 39.05 47.85
CA THR A 4 -29.73 40.20 47.00
C THR A 4 -29.91 39.85 45.51
N VAL A 5 -30.18 40.86 44.67
CA VAL A 5 -30.32 40.70 43.21
C VAL A 5 -29.09 39.99 42.60
N SER A 6 -27.93 40.18 43.20
CA SER A 6 -26.65 39.54 42.86
C SER A 6 -26.67 38.01 43.06
N ASP A 7 -27.26 37.53 44.20
CA ASP A 7 -27.35 36.09 44.52
C ASP A 7 -28.32 35.35 43.59
N LYS A 8 -29.40 36.03 43.17
CA LYS A 8 -30.37 35.46 42.23
C LYS A 8 -29.79 35.27 40.83
N ARG A 9 -29.04 36.26 40.33
CA ARG A 9 -28.31 36.16 39.03
C ARG A 9 -27.22 35.11 39.07
N ARG A 10 -26.53 34.95 40.20
CA ARG A 10 -25.50 33.90 40.39
C ARG A 10 -26.11 32.49 40.30
N LYS A 11 -27.22 32.24 41.00
CA LYS A 11 -27.92 30.94 40.94
C LYS A 11 -28.39 30.63 39.52
N GLN A 12 -28.93 31.62 38.82
CA GLN A 12 -29.31 31.43 37.41
C GLN A 12 -28.12 31.10 36.51
N ALA A 13 -26.98 31.78 36.65
CA ALA A 13 -25.77 31.50 35.86
C ALA A 13 -25.21 30.08 36.12
N VAL A 14 -25.21 29.64 37.40
CA VAL A 14 -24.79 28.27 37.76
C VAL A 14 -25.75 27.23 37.19
N HIS A 15 -27.05 27.48 37.21
CA HIS A 15 -28.03 26.55 36.63
C HIS A 15 -27.89 26.45 35.11
N ILE A 16 -27.70 27.58 34.41
CA ILE A 16 -27.48 27.56 32.92
C ILE A 16 -26.19 26.84 32.61
N ALA A 17 -25.09 27.13 33.30
CA ALA A 17 -23.81 26.47 33.08
C ALA A 17 -23.85 24.96 33.37
N SER A 18 -24.58 24.54 34.44
CA SER A 18 -24.78 23.11 34.74
C SER A 18 -25.62 22.42 33.68
N LEU A 19 -26.65 23.09 33.15
CA LEU A 19 -27.47 22.53 32.06
C LEU A 19 -26.64 22.36 30.77
N LEU A 20 -25.82 23.36 30.39
CA LEU A 20 -24.93 23.29 29.26
C LEU A 20 -23.88 22.17 29.41
N CYS A 21 -23.32 22.01 30.61
CA CYS A 21 -22.39 20.94 30.93
C CYS A 21 -23.05 19.56 30.81
N LEU A 22 -24.27 19.41 31.29
CA LEU A 22 -25.02 18.16 31.15
C LEU A 22 -25.34 17.84 29.70
N LEU A 23 -25.80 18.82 28.91
CA LEU A 23 -26.12 18.63 27.51
C LEU A 23 -24.88 18.29 26.68
N SER A 24 -23.76 18.95 26.92
CA SER A 24 -22.51 18.65 26.20
C SER A 24 -21.92 17.30 26.62
N PHE A 25 -22.11 16.87 27.88
CA PHE A 25 -21.74 15.52 28.31
C PHE A 25 -22.60 14.46 27.66
N LEU A 26 -23.93 14.67 27.57
CA LEU A 26 -24.81 13.76 26.85
C LEU A 26 -24.47 13.66 25.34
N LEU A 27 -24.12 14.78 24.71
CA LEU A 27 -23.67 14.81 23.35
C LEU A 27 -22.37 14.00 23.18
N LEU A 28 -21.39 14.19 24.05
CA LEU A 28 -20.15 13.45 24.06
C LEU A 28 -20.37 11.94 24.25
N ALA A 29 -21.25 11.59 25.20
CA ALA A 29 -21.62 10.21 25.49
C ALA A 29 -22.32 9.55 24.27
N TYR A 30 -23.22 10.29 23.61
CA TYR A 30 -23.93 9.84 22.42
C TYR A 30 -22.97 9.59 21.25
N VAL A 31 -22.13 10.57 20.91
CA VAL A 31 -21.13 10.45 19.84
C VAL A 31 -20.11 9.35 20.14
N GLY A 32 -19.70 9.22 21.41
CA GLY A 32 -18.81 8.14 21.85
C GLY A 32 -19.46 6.76 21.77
N TYR A 33 -20.75 6.67 22.07
CA TYR A 33 -21.53 5.44 21.93
C TYR A 33 -21.70 5.05 20.46
N GLU A 34 -22.06 5.98 19.57
CA GLU A 34 -22.11 5.74 18.12
C GLU A 34 -20.75 5.29 17.57
N TYR A 35 -19.69 5.96 17.97
CA TYR A 35 -18.32 5.55 17.57
C TYR A 35 -17.98 4.14 18.05
N LYS A 36 -18.33 3.79 19.28
CA LYS A 36 -18.09 2.44 19.82
C LYS A 36 -19.01 1.39 19.17
N SER A 37 -20.27 1.72 18.93
CA SER A 37 -21.26 0.81 18.34
C SER A 37 -21.01 0.54 16.86
N SER A 38 -20.61 1.57 16.09
CA SER A 38 -20.35 1.41 14.67
C SER A 38 -18.97 0.83 14.36
N LYS A 39 -18.02 0.78 15.31
CA LYS A 39 -16.59 0.61 15.01
C LYS A 39 -15.74 0.00 16.11
N THR A 40 -16.14 -1.11 16.68
CA THR A 40 -15.12 -1.99 17.24
C THR A 40 -14.30 -2.53 16.06
N ASN A 41 -12.98 -2.39 16.11
CA ASN A 41 -12.05 -2.95 15.12
C ASN A 41 -12.34 -4.45 14.83
N GLU A 42 -12.95 -5.15 15.77
CA GLU A 42 -13.41 -6.53 15.64
C GLU A 42 -14.56 -6.67 14.62
N VAL A 43 -15.55 -5.79 14.59
CA VAL A 43 -16.69 -5.88 13.65
C VAL A 43 -16.22 -5.57 12.21
N ILE A 44 -15.36 -4.56 12.05
CA ILE A 44 -14.78 -4.21 10.75
C ILE A 44 -13.90 -5.36 10.23
N MET A 45 -13.13 -5.95 11.12
CA MET A 45 -12.26 -7.07 10.80
C MET A 45 -13.06 -8.32 10.42
N GLU A 46 -14.16 -8.63 11.13
CA GLU A 46 -15.05 -9.75 10.80
C GLU A 46 -15.79 -9.54 9.47
N GLU A 47 -16.22 -8.33 9.17
CA GLU A 47 -16.88 -8.00 7.91
C GLU A 47 -15.90 -8.10 6.71
N ALA A 48 -14.69 -7.54 6.84
CA ALA A 48 -13.66 -7.65 5.83
C ALA A 48 -13.16 -9.09 5.64
N LYS A 49 -13.10 -9.85 6.72
CA LYS A 49 -12.84 -11.28 6.70
C LYS A 49 -13.95 -12.03 5.95
N GLY A 50 -15.22 -11.67 6.20
CA GLY A 50 -16.37 -12.23 5.49
C GLY A 50 -16.31 -12.00 3.99
N ASP A 51 -16.01 -10.77 3.55
CA ASP A 51 -15.82 -10.43 2.14
C ASP A 51 -14.65 -11.20 1.50
N ALA A 52 -13.53 -11.31 2.21
CA ALA A 52 -12.36 -12.06 1.74
C ALA A 52 -12.67 -13.55 1.60
N LEU A 53 -13.39 -14.14 2.57
CA LEU A 53 -13.83 -15.54 2.52
C LEU A 53 -14.79 -15.78 1.34
N GLN A 54 -15.74 -14.88 1.09
CA GLN A 54 -16.66 -15.02 -0.03
C GLN A 54 -15.93 -14.99 -1.38
N LYS A 55 -14.96 -14.09 -1.54
CA LYS A 55 -14.10 -14.05 -2.72
C LYS A 55 -13.25 -15.31 -2.85
N ALA A 56 -12.68 -15.77 -1.73
CA ALA A 56 -11.91 -17.01 -1.65
C ALA A 56 -12.74 -18.22 -2.09
N ASP A 57 -13.95 -18.38 -1.56
CA ASP A 57 -14.85 -19.49 -1.91
C ASP A 57 -15.24 -19.45 -3.39
N SER A 58 -15.46 -18.26 -3.94
CA SER A 58 -15.73 -18.07 -5.37
C SER A 58 -14.56 -18.50 -6.24
N ALA A 59 -13.33 -18.18 -5.83
CA ALA A 59 -12.14 -18.58 -6.55
C ALA A 59 -11.86 -20.08 -6.44
N ILE A 60 -12.04 -20.66 -5.27
CA ILE A 60 -11.94 -22.12 -5.08
C ILE A 60 -12.92 -22.84 -5.99
N LYS A 61 -14.17 -22.37 -6.04
CA LYS A 61 -15.17 -22.91 -6.95
C LYS A 61 -14.73 -22.82 -8.41
N SER A 62 -14.24 -21.67 -8.84
CA SER A 62 -13.76 -21.47 -10.22
C SER A 62 -12.59 -22.40 -10.56
N VAL A 63 -11.60 -22.53 -9.68
CA VAL A 63 -10.46 -23.45 -9.88
C VAL A 63 -10.94 -24.90 -9.87
N ASN A 64 -11.82 -25.28 -8.94
CA ASN A 64 -12.38 -26.63 -8.86
C ASN A 64 -13.22 -26.98 -10.09
N ASP A 65 -14.00 -26.06 -10.63
CA ASP A 65 -14.78 -26.26 -11.87
C ASP A 65 -13.83 -26.49 -13.06
N LYS A 66 -12.72 -25.77 -13.15
CA LYS A 66 -11.69 -25.98 -14.18
C LYS A 66 -11.01 -27.32 -14.04
N VAL A 67 -10.65 -27.73 -12.82
CA VAL A 67 -10.08 -29.04 -12.51
C VAL A 67 -11.07 -30.15 -12.92
N ASN A 68 -12.34 -30.02 -12.57
CA ASN A 68 -13.39 -31.00 -12.92
C ASN A 68 -13.60 -31.08 -14.43
N SER A 69 -13.58 -29.95 -15.13
CA SER A 69 -13.65 -29.93 -16.60
C SER A 69 -12.50 -30.72 -17.23
N SER A 70 -11.28 -30.55 -16.70
CA SER A 70 -10.09 -31.26 -17.15
C SER A 70 -10.18 -32.76 -16.87
N ASN A 71 -10.62 -33.14 -15.65
CA ASN A 71 -10.86 -34.55 -15.29
C ASN A 71 -11.89 -35.17 -16.25
N SER A 72 -13.01 -34.51 -16.44
CA SER A 72 -14.09 -34.99 -17.32
C SER A 72 -13.63 -35.19 -18.76
N LEU A 73 -12.72 -34.32 -19.23
CA LEU A 73 -12.16 -34.41 -20.57
C LEU A 73 -11.28 -35.66 -20.76
N VAL A 74 -10.30 -35.85 -19.87
CA VAL A 74 -9.39 -37.00 -19.96
C VAL A 74 -10.12 -38.31 -19.75
N GLU A 75 -11.06 -38.36 -18.79
CA GLU A 75 -11.92 -39.54 -18.50
C GLU A 75 -12.86 -39.82 -19.68
N GLY A 76 -13.42 -38.78 -20.30
CA GLY A 76 -14.28 -38.90 -21.48
C GLY A 76 -13.56 -39.56 -22.66
N ILE A 77 -12.33 -39.10 -22.97
CA ILE A 77 -11.51 -39.71 -24.03
C ILE A 77 -11.09 -41.14 -23.65
N ALA A 78 -10.66 -41.33 -22.39
CA ALA A 78 -10.31 -42.65 -21.88
C ALA A 78 -11.48 -43.65 -21.99
N LYS A 79 -12.73 -43.21 -21.70
CA LYS A 79 -13.95 -43.98 -21.86
C LYS A 79 -14.29 -44.27 -23.32
N ASP A 80 -14.12 -43.28 -24.21
CA ASP A 80 -14.36 -43.47 -25.66
C ASP A 80 -13.36 -44.48 -26.25
N LEU A 81 -12.09 -44.49 -25.82
CA LEU A 81 -11.10 -45.50 -26.15
C LEU A 81 -11.50 -46.88 -25.59
N SER A 82 -11.85 -46.95 -24.31
CA SER A 82 -12.21 -48.18 -23.64
C SER A 82 -13.49 -48.83 -24.20
N SER A 83 -14.42 -48.03 -24.70
CA SER A 83 -15.66 -48.51 -25.34
C SER A 83 -15.50 -48.89 -26.80
N GLY A 84 -14.32 -48.66 -27.38
CA GLY A 84 -14.05 -48.93 -28.78
C GLY A 84 -14.70 -47.94 -29.74
N LYS A 85 -15.13 -46.77 -29.31
CA LYS A 85 -15.64 -45.71 -30.20
C LYS A 85 -14.51 -45.04 -31.03
N LEU A 86 -13.30 -45.01 -30.49
CA LEU A 86 -12.10 -44.47 -31.14
C LEU A 86 -11.19 -45.63 -31.55
N LYS A 87 -11.61 -46.44 -32.56
CA LYS A 87 -10.88 -47.63 -33.00
C LYS A 87 -9.76 -47.30 -33.98
N ASP A 88 -9.96 -46.26 -34.79
CA ASP A 88 -9.02 -45.88 -35.88
C ASP A 88 -8.15 -44.70 -35.44
N ASP A 89 -6.91 -44.70 -35.84
CA ASP A 89 -5.94 -43.66 -35.57
C ASP A 89 -6.39 -42.29 -36.10
N SER A 90 -7.04 -42.29 -37.27
CA SER A 90 -7.63 -41.05 -37.81
C SER A 90 -8.73 -40.44 -36.92
N MET A 91 -9.64 -41.26 -36.43
CA MET A 91 -10.71 -40.80 -35.52
C MET A 91 -10.15 -40.29 -34.17
N LEU A 92 -9.11 -40.98 -33.67
CA LEU A 92 -8.44 -40.53 -32.45
C LEU A 92 -7.80 -39.16 -32.68
N ARG A 93 -7.03 -38.96 -33.73
CA ARG A 93 -6.37 -37.70 -34.06
C ARG A 93 -7.37 -36.58 -34.30
N GLU A 94 -8.47 -36.81 -35.00
CA GLU A 94 -9.52 -35.82 -35.20
C GLU A 94 -10.14 -35.41 -33.84
N ARG A 95 -10.40 -36.38 -32.96
CA ARG A 95 -10.92 -36.12 -31.61
C ARG A 95 -9.97 -35.26 -30.81
N LEU A 96 -8.68 -35.60 -30.75
CA LEU A 96 -7.66 -34.85 -30.02
C LEU A 96 -7.51 -33.43 -30.59
N LEU A 97 -7.49 -33.26 -31.90
CA LEU A 97 -7.42 -31.96 -32.56
C LEU A 97 -8.62 -31.07 -32.27
N ALA A 98 -9.84 -31.68 -32.28
CA ALA A 98 -11.07 -30.96 -31.95
C ALA A 98 -11.04 -30.44 -30.51
N GLU A 99 -10.59 -31.27 -29.55
CA GLU A 99 -10.48 -30.85 -28.16
C GLU A 99 -9.44 -29.75 -27.96
N MET A 100 -8.30 -29.82 -28.66
CA MET A 100 -7.29 -28.75 -28.65
C MET A 100 -7.82 -27.43 -29.22
N LYS A 101 -8.65 -27.46 -30.26
CA LYS A 101 -9.27 -26.27 -30.85
C LYS A 101 -10.32 -25.66 -29.92
N ASN A 102 -11.10 -26.48 -29.24
CA ASN A 102 -12.19 -26.04 -28.36
C ASN A 102 -11.69 -25.51 -27.01
N ASN A 103 -10.49 -25.90 -26.56
CA ASN A 103 -9.91 -25.54 -25.27
C ASN A 103 -8.65 -24.72 -25.47
N SER A 104 -8.75 -23.41 -25.47
CA SER A 104 -7.61 -22.49 -25.69
C SER A 104 -6.55 -22.57 -24.60
N ASP A 105 -6.92 -22.93 -23.35
CA ASP A 105 -6.05 -23.03 -22.19
C ASP A 105 -5.23 -24.33 -22.15
N MET A 106 -5.56 -25.25 -23.04
CA MET A 106 -4.84 -26.51 -23.16
C MET A 106 -3.59 -26.36 -24.01
N TYR A 107 -2.44 -26.65 -23.41
CA TYR A 107 -1.15 -26.57 -24.10
C TYR A 107 -0.89 -27.80 -24.95
N SER A 108 -1.19 -28.99 -24.43
CA SER A 108 -1.09 -30.21 -25.23
C SER A 108 -2.05 -31.32 -24.77
N ILE A 109 -2.30 -32.28 -25.66
CA ILE A 109 -3.04 -33.48 -25.38
C ILE A 109 -2.34 -34.68 -26.00
N ALA A 110 -2.19 -35.76 -25.23
CA ALA A 110 -1.55 -37.00 -25.65
C ALA A 110 -2.37 -38.23 -25.26
N VAL A 111 -2.28 -39.26 -26.08
CA VAL A 111 -2.74 -40.61 -25.75
C VAL A 111 -1.57 -41.57 -25.93
N ALA A 112 -1.05 -42.10 -24.84
CA ALA A 112 0.10 -43.02 -24.88
C ALA A 112 -0.34 -44.46 -24.58
N TYR A 113 -0.08 -45.36 -25.51
CA TYR A 113 -0.39 -46.75 -25.34
C TYR A 113 0.75 -47.51 -24.61
N SER A 114 0.41 -48.47 -23.79
CA SER A 114 1.39 -49.40 -23.28
C SER A 114 1.98 -50.21 -24.43
N PRO A 115 3.31 -50.38 -24.52
CA PRO A 115 3.91 -51.14 -25.60
C PRO A 115 3.30 -52.55 -25.73
N SER A 116 3.00 -53.19 -24.62
CA SER A 116 2.36 -54.51 -24.61
C SER A 116 0.92 -54.52 -25.13
N ALA A 117 0.24 -53.39 -25.13
CA ALA A 117 -1.10 -53.23 -25.72
C ALA A 117 -1.04 -52.77 -27.18
N HIS A 118 0.16 -52.40 -27.71
CA HIS A 118 0.32 -51.87 -29.05
C HIS A 118 1.47 -52.55 -29.81
N ALA A 119 1.37 -53.88 -29.98
CA ALA A 119 2.32 -54.70 -30.74
C ALA A 119 3.80 -54.56 -30.34
N GLY A 120 4.10 -54.25 -29.06
CA GLY A 120 5.44 -54.10 -28.53
C GLY A 120 6.11 -52.74 -28.88
N LYS A 121 5.40 -51.79 -29.49
CA LYS A 121 5.94 -50.51 -29.90
C LYS A 121 5.42 -49.35 -29.04
N LEU A 122 6.28 -48.36 -28.87
CA LEU A 122 5.87 -47.07 -28.33
C LEU A 122 4.98 -46.38 -29.35
N TYR A 123 3.77 -46.00 -28.92
CA TYR A 123 2.83 -45.25 -29.78
C TYR A 123 2.08 -44.21 -28.91
N ALA A 124 2.33 -42.92 -29.20
CA ALA A 124 1.74 -41.86 -28.45
C ALA A 124 1.43 -40.65 -29.37
N PRO A 125 0.24 -40.63 -30.05
CA PRO A 125 -0.25 -39.48 -30.73
C PRO A 125 -0.40 -38.30 -29.75
N HIS A 126 0.15 -37.15 -30.17
CA HIS A 126 0.25 -35.95 -29.34
C HIS A 126 0.07 -34.71 -30.20
N PHE A 127 -0.75 -33.77 -29.69
CA PHE A 127 -0.92 -32.44 -30.26
C PHE A 127 -0.40 -31.41 -29.28
N ILE A 128 0.33 -30.41 -29.79
CA ILE A 128 0.90 -29.30 -29.02
C ILE A 128 0.46 -27.96 -29.61
N ARG A 129 0.25 -26.99 -28.74
CA ARG A 129 -0.10 -25.62 -29.12
C ARG A 129 1.11 -24.71 -29.06
N ASN A 130 1.41 -24.05 -30.18
CA ASN A 130 2.42 -22.99 -30.29
C ASN A 130 1.71 -21.68 -30.67
N GLY A 131 1.48 -20.82 -29.68
CA GLY A 131 0.65 -19.62 -29.87
C GLY A 131 -0.79 -19.99 -30.26
N SER A 132 -1.25 -19.56 -31.43
CA SER A 132 -2.59 -19.88 -31.97
C SER A 132 -2.64 -21.19 -32.78
N GLU A 133 -1.49 -21.74 -33.14
CA GLU A 133 -1.41 -22.91 -34.01
C GLU A 133 -1.34 -24.21 -33.18
N VAL A 134 -2.05 -25.26 -33.66
CA VAL A 134 -2.04 -26.60 -33.08
C VAL A 134 -1.38 -27.55 -34.06
N THR A 135 -0.26 -28.14 -33.65
CA THR A 135 0.55 -29.02 -34.47
C THR A 135 0.56 -30.47 -33.93
N TYR A 136 0.65 -31.43 -34.85
CA TYR A 136 0.81 -32.84 -34.50
C TYR A 136 2.31 -33.14 -34.26
N ALA A 137 2.66 -33.56 -33.05
CA ALA A 137 4.05 -33.85 -32.66
C ALA A 137 4.07 -35.13 -31.78
N PRO A 138 4.08 -36.33 -32.37
CA PRO A 138 4.00 -37.57 -31.61
C PRO A 138 5.19 -37.71 -30.67
N ILE A 139 4.93 -38.28 -29.45
CA ILE A 139 5.96 -38.48 -28.44
C ILE A 139 6.92 -39.59 -28.92
N THR A 140 8.19 -39.27 -29.00
CA THR A 140 9.25 -40.19 -29.52
C THR A 140 10.16 -40.72 -28.42
N TYR A 141 10.15 -40.12 -27.22
CA TYR A 141 10.92 -40.63 -26.10
C TYR A 141 10.21 -41.79 -25.37
N ASP A 142 10.98 -42.58 -24.62
CA ASP A 142 10.45 -43.71 -23.86
C ASP A 142 9.76 -43.23 -22.61
N TYR A 143 8.42 -43.04 -22.68
CA TYR A 143 7.55 -42.62 -21.59
C TYR A 143 7.27 -43.69 -20.55
N THR A 144 7.72 -44.97 -20.77
CA THR A 144 7.51 -46.07 -19.82
C THR A 144 8.57 -46.08 -18.71
N LYS A 145 9.71 -45.42 -18.92
CA LYS A 145 10.74 -45.28 -17.88
C LYS A 145 10.24 -44.45 -16.73
N ASP A 146 10.58 -44.84 -15.50
CA ASP A 146 10.19 -44.09 -14.30
C ASP A 146 11.11 -42.89 -14.08
N SER A 147 10.59 -41.70 -14.32
CA SER A 147 11.28 -40.40 -14.13
C SER A 147 10.25 -39.32 -13.83
N GLU A 148 10.69 -38.16 -13.34
CA GLU A 148 9.79 -37.02 -13.12
C GLU A 148 9.09 -36.58 -14.41
N GLN A 149 9.77 -36.66 -15.55
CA GLN A 149 9.26 -36.26 -16.87
C GLN A 149 8.22 -37.23 -17.43
N THR A 150 8.17 -38.44 -16.94
CA THR A 150 7.24 -39.49 -17.37
C THR A 150 6.21 -39.84 -16.28
N ALA A 151 6.19 -39.08 -15.20
CA ALA A 151 5.24 -39.23 -14.10
C ALA A 151 3.78 -39.17 -14.59
N TRP A 152 3.48 -38.34 -15.60
CA TRP A 152 2.17 -38.24 -16.22
C TRP A 152 1.63 -39.56 -16.75
N TYR A 153 2.50 -40.46 -17.19
CA TYR A 153 2.14 -41.79 -17.65
C TYR A 153 2.18 -42.83 -16.51
N ASN A 154 3.27 -42.87 -15.77
CA ASN A 154 3.52 -43.92 -14.77
C ASN A 154 2.62 -43.78 -13.53
N ASP A 155 2.36 -42.56 -13.03
CA ASP A 155 1.55 -42.35 -11.84
C ASP A 155 0.06 -42.65 -12.12
N ALA A 156 -0.43 -42.32 -13.32
CA ALA A 156 -1.79 -42.67 -13.74
C ALA A 156 -1.99 -44.19 -13.80
N LEU A 157 -1.01 -44.93 -14.33
CA LEU A 157 -1.05 -46.39 -14.37
C LEU A 157 -0.95 -47.01 -12.97
N LYS A 158 -0.05 -46.52 -12.13
CA LYS A 158 0.14 -47.02 -10.75
C LYS A 158 -1.12 -46.81 -9.92
N LYS A 159 -1.80 -45.64 -10.05
CA LYS A 159 -3.00 -45.31 -9.28
C LYS A 159 -4.28 -45.96 -9.84
N GLY A 160 -4.32 -46.22 -11.14
CA GLY A 160 -5.50 -46.78 -11.81
C GLY A 160 -6.70 -45.81 -11.87
N SER A 161 -6.49 -44.51 -11.67
CA SER A 161 -7.49 -43.47 -11.72
C SER A 161 -6.86 -42.17 -12.17
N THR A 162 -7.69 -41.15 -12.43
CA THR A 162 -7.23 -39.82 -12.82
C THR A 162 -6.29 -39.23 -11.76
N VAL A 163 -5.17 -38.66 -12.21
CA VAL A 163 -4.13 -38.03 -11.39
C VAL A 163 -3.75 -36.67 -11.92
N TRP A 164 -3.43 -35.74 -11.01
CA TRP A 164 -2.75 -34.52 -11.30
C TRP A 164 -1.27 -34.66 -10.92
N ILE A 165 -0.39 -34.40 -11.85
CA ILE A 165 1.05 -34.49 -11.64
C ILE A 165 1.54 -33.17 -11.05
N SER A 166 2.51 -33.24 -10.13
CA SER A 166 3.13 -32.02 -9.57
C SER A 166 3.76 -31.17 -10.68
N PRO A 167 3.73 -29.84 -10.56
CA PRO A 167 4.31 -28.95 -11.55
C PRO A 167 5.78 -29.25 -11.83
N TYR A 168 6.19 -29.16 -13.07
CA TYR A 168 7.56 -29.28 -13.50
C TYR A 168 7.88 -28.30 -14.63
N LEU A 169 9.17 -28.04 -14.86
CA LEU A 169 9.62 -27.18 -15.93
C LEU A 169 9.63 -27.98 -17.24
N GLY A 170 8.84 -27.55 -18.23
CA GLY A 170 8.81 -28.16 -19.56
C GLY A 170 10.14 -28.00 -20.29
N ILE A 171 10.59 -29.09 -20.97
CA ILE A 171 11.90 -29.11 -21.65
C ILE A 171 11.87 -28.28 -22.94
N ALA A 172 10.69 -28.20 -23.57
CA ALA A 172 10.58 -27.62 -24.92
C ALA A 172 10.53 -26.09 -24.93
N ASP A 173 10.00 -25.45 -23.88
CA ASP A 173 9.70 -24.02 -23.85
C ASP A 173 10.00 -23.33 -22.51
N ALA A 174 10.62 -24.05 -21.57
CA ALA A 174 10.98 -23.56 -20.25
C ALA A 174 9.79 -22.95 -19.47
N ARG A 175 8.55 -23.45 -19.68
CA ARG A 175 7.35 -23.05 -18.94
C ARG A 175 7.03 -24.04 -17.84
N TYR A 176 6.42 -23.53 -16.76
CA TYR A 176 5.88 -24.41 -15.72
C TYR A 176 4.54 -24.97 -16.17
N GLU A 177 4.45 -26.30 -16.15
CA GLU A 177 3.35 -27.09 -16.68
C GLU A 177 2.81 -28.04 -15.63
N ILE A 178 1.54 -28.42 -15.78
CA ILE A 178 0.87 -29.41 -14.96
C ILE A 178 0.07 -30.34 -15.84
N ASP A 179 0.17 -31.65 -15.58
CA ASP A 179 -0.53 -32.67 -16.33
C ASP A 179 -1.70 -33.26 -15.53
N CYS A 180 -2.84 -33.44 -16.21
CA CYS A 180 -3.96 -34.24 -15.77
C CYS A 180 -4.02 -35.52 -16.62
N SER A 181 -3.93 -36.68 -16.02
CA SER A 181 -3.78 -37.94 -16.71
C SER A 181 -4.75 -39.02 -16.20
N ALA A 182 -5.38 -39.73 -17.12
CA ALA A 182 -6.30 -40.83 -16.81
C ALA A 182 -5.93 -42.10 -17.57
N PRO A 183 -5.92 -43.29 -16.91
CA PRO A 183 -5.71 -44.54 -17.60
C PRO A 183 -6.93 -44.94 -18.42
N PHE A 184 -6.70 -45.66 -19.55
CA PHE A 184 -7.74 -46.28 -20.32
C PHE A 184 -7.53 -47.77 -20.45
N TYR A 185 -8.60 -48.54 -20.63
CA TYR A 185 -8.62 -49.99 -20.62
C TYR A 185 -9.21 -50.48 -21.94
N LEU A 186 -8.55 -51.43 -22.59
CA LEU A 186 -9.08 -52.05 -23.79
C LEU A 186 -9.63 -53.45 -23.46
N PRO A 187 -10.82 -53.83 -23.96
CA PRO A 187 -11.41 -55.16 -23.71
C PRO A 187 -10.49 -56.28 -24.14
N GLU A 188 -9.71 -56.08 -25.19
CA GLU A 188 -8.79 -57.03 -25.81
C GLU A 188 -7.47 -57.17 -25.01
N TYR A 189 -7.19 -56.28 -24.08
CA TYR A 189 -5.95 -56.25 -23.31
C TYR A 189 -6.21 -56.53 -21.81
N GLY A 190 -5.68 -57.67 -21.32
CA GLY A 190 -5.82 -58.04 -19.93
C GLY A 190 -7.26 -58.23 -19.46
N ASN A 191 -8.18 -58.66 -20.36
CA ASN A 191 -9.61 -58.83 -20.07
C ASN A 191 -10.27 -57.53 -19.55
N GLY A 192 -9.77 -56.38 -19.97
CA GLY A 192 -10.26 -55.07 -19.53
C GLY A 192 -9.86 -54.64 -18.10
N HIS A 193 -9.05 -55.45 -17.41
CA HIS A 193 -8.58 -55.16 -16.04
C HIS A 193 -7.17 -54.55 -15.98
N LYS A 194 -6.41 -54.61 -17.08
CA LYS A 194 -5.10 -54.00 -17.17
C LYS A 194 -5.18 -52.73 -18.01
N ALA A 195 -4.61 -51.63 -17.51
CA ALA A 195 -4.60 -50.39 -18.24
C ALA A 195 -3.77 -50.54 -19.53
N ALA A 196 -4.41 -50.21 -20.65
CA ALA A 196 -3.83 -50.26 -22.00
C ALA A 196 -3.01 -49.04 -22.37
N GLY A 197 -3.14 -47.97 -21.61
CA GLY A 197 -2.42 -46.70 -21.79
C GLY A 197 -2.98 -45.58 -20.95
N VAL A 198 -2.57 -44.36 -21.25
CA VAL A 198 -2.91 -43.16 -20.52
C VAL A 198 -3.30 -42.03 -21.51
N VAL A 199 -4.38 -41.34 -21.21
CA VAL A 199 -4.75 -40.05 -21.80
C VAL A 199 -4.23 -38.94 -20.89
N SER A 200 -3.51 -37.99 -21.42
CA SER A 200 -2.97 -36.86 -20.66
C SER A 200 -3.25 -35.55 -21.36
N ILE A 201 -3.67 -34.58 -20.61
CA ILE A 201 -3.72 -33.16 -21.03
C ILE A 201 -2.74 -32.35 -20.21
N ARG A 202 -2.10 -31.41 -20.86
CA ARG A 202 -1.15 -30.49 -20.25
C ARG A 202 -1.71 -29.09 -20.27
N GLN A 203 -1.66 -28.42 -19.12
CA GLN A 203 -2.13 -27.06 -18.93
C GLN A 203 -1.00 -26.16 -18.44
N SER A 204 -1.04 -24.91 -18.83
CA SER A 204 -0.14 -23.89 -18.29
C SER A 204 -0.57 -23.53 -16.88
N LEU A 205 0.38 -23.45 -15.96
CA LEU A 205 0.14 -22.93 -14.61
C LEU A 205 -0.26 -21.45 -14.61
N GLU A 206 0.10 -20.73 -15.66
CA GLU A 206 -0.24 -19.31 -15.80
C GLU A 206 -1.75 -19.07 -15.76
N GLY A 207 -2.56 -19.93 -16.40
CA GLY A 207 -4.02 -19.81 -16.35
C GLY A 207 -4.61 -19.99 -14.95
N VAL A 208 -4.00 -20.82 -14.11
CA VAL A 208 -4.40 -21.01 -12.71
C VAL A 208 -3.89 -19.85 -11.85
N ARG A 209 -2.66 -19.41 -12.08
CA ARG A 209 -2.05 -18.27 -11.38
C ARG A 209 -2.86 -16.99 -11.58
N VAL A 210 -3.25 -16.70 -12.81
CA VAL A 210 -4.07 -15.53 -13.15
C VAL A 210 -5.42 -15.54 -12.43
N GLN A 211 -6.09 -16.67 -12.32
CA GLN A 211 -7.36 -16.75 -11.58
C GLN A 211 -7.19 -16.47 -10.09
N VAL A 212 -6.06 -16.89 -9.50
CA VAL A 212 -5.76 -16.70 -8.08
C VAL A 212 -5.28 -15.26 -7.80
N SER A 213 -4.51 -14.67 -8.71
CA SER A 213 -4.02 -13.29 -8.59
C SER A 213 -5.10 -12.22 -8.80
N ARG A 214 -6.15 -12.54 -9.55
CA ARG A 214 -7.33 -11.64 -9.73
C ARG A 214 -8.12 -11.39 -8.45
N LEU A 215 -7.85 -12.13 -7.41
CA LEU A 215 -8.48 -11.92 -6.11
C LEU A 215 -7.87 -10.71 -5.44
N LYS A 216 -8.49 -9.55 -5.64
CA LYS A 216 -8.15 -8.33 -4.90
C LYS A 216 -8.56 -8.49 -3.44
N LEU A 217 -7.60 -8.96 -2.62
CA LEU A 217 -7.72 -9.14 -1.17
C LEU A 217 -7.06 -7.96 -0.45
N GLY A 218 -7.63 -6.77 -0.58
CA GLY A 218 -6.94 -5.52 -0.24
C GLY A 218 -5.96 -5.10 -1.34
N ASN A 219 -4.97 -4.30 -1.00
CA ASN A 219 -3.96 -3.80 -1.94
C ASN A 219 -2.75 -4.74 -2.08
N THR A 220 -2.42 -5.50 -1.02
CA THR A 220 -1.24 -6.38 -0.98
C THR A 220 -1.57 -7.82 -0.55
N GLY A 221 -2.86 -8.13 -0.37
CA GLY A 221 -3.30 -9.49 -0.12
C GLY A 221 -3.21 -10.33 -1.39
N TYR A 222 -2.88 -11.60 -1.24
CA TYR A 222 -2.68 -12.51 -2.36
C TYR A 222 -3.19 -13.91 -2.08
N GLY A 223 -3.44 -14.65 -3.18
CA GLY A 223 -3.76 -16.08 -3.12
C GLY A 223 -2.56 -16.94 -3.50
N PHE A 224 -2.55 -18.19 -3.05
CA PHE A 224 -1.57 -19.19 -3.42
C PHE A 224 -2.20 -20.58 -3.50
N ILE A 225 -1.59 -21.50 -4.26
CA ILE A 225 -1.98 -22.91 -4.32
C ILE A 225 -0.75 -23.78 -4.12
N VAL A 226 -0.87 -24.77 -3.25
CA VAL A 226 0.18 -25.75 -2.96
C VAL A 226 -0.39 -27.16 -3.11
N SER A 227 0.38 -28.06 -3.71
CA SER A 227 0.01 -29.48 -3.79
C SER A 227 0.09 -30.16 -2.42
N GLY A 228 -0.56 -31.30 -2.25
CA GLY A 228 -0.46 -32.11 -1.02
C GLY A 228 0.97 -32.58 -0.68
N LYS A 229 1.91 -32.46 -1.62
CA LYS A 229 3.35 -32.73 -1.41
C LYS A 229 4.16 -31.47 -1.06
N GLY A 230 3.50 -30.31 -0.91
CA GLY A 230 4.17 -29.05 -0.61
C GLY A 230 4.80 -28.35 -1.84
N VAL A 231 4.47 -28.76 -3.06
CA VAL A 231 4.97 -28.10 -4.29
C VAL A 231 4.06 -26.93 -4.63
N ILE A 232 4.63 -25.76 -4.88
CA ILE A 232 3.90 -24.53 -5.20
C ILE A 232 3.36 -24.64 -6.64
N ILE A 233 2.05 -24.53 -6.76
CA ILE A 233 1.29 -24.55 -8.02
C ILE A 233 1.01 -23.11 -8.50
N SER A 234 0.67 -22.22 -7.57
CA SER A 234 0.42 -20.81 -7.82
C SER A 234 0.94 -19.98 -6.67
N TYR A 235 1.68 -18.92 -6.98
CA TYR A 235 2.21 -17.96 -6.02
C TYR A 235 2.50 -16.64 -6.76
N PRO A 236 2.46 -15.48 -6.09
CA PRO A 236 2.78 -14.19 -6.73
C PRO A 236 4.19 -14.13 -7.34
N ILE A 237 5.16 -14.78 -6.73
CA ILE A 237 6.55 -14.83 -7.19
C ILE A 237 6.72 -16.03 -8.12
N GLN A 238 6.99 -15.75 -9.40
CA GLN A 238 7.08 -16.79 -10.45
C GLN A 238 8.23 -17.79 -10.22
N GLU A 239 9.35 -17.34 -9.65
CA GLU A 239 10.52 -18.18 -9.36
C GLU A 239 10.23 -19.29 -8.32
N TYR A 240 9.15 -19.15 -7.55
CA TYR A 240 8.77 -20.15 -6.55
C TYR A 240 7.87 -21.25 -7.09
N LEU A 241 7.38 -21.10 -8.33
CA LEU A 241 6.57 -22.12 -8.99
C LEU A 241 7.36 -23.43 -9.13
N ALA A 242 6.69 -24.54 -8.93
CA ALA A 242 7.26 -25.90 -8.88
C ALA A 242 8.31 -26.12 -7.75
N GLY A 243 8.64 -25.11 -6.96
CA GLY A 243 9.50 -25.23 -5.79
C GLY A 243 8.76 -25.86 -4.60
N ASN A 244 9.52 -26.49 -3.69
CA ASN A 244 8.94 -27.00 -2.45
C ASN A 244 8.84 -25.86 -1.42
N ILE A 245 7.64 -25.64 -0.89
CA ILE A 245 7.35 -24.56 0.05
C ILE A 245 8.20 -24.63 1.33
N HIS A 246 8.56 -25.82 1.80
CA HIS A 246 9.38 -26.00 3.00
C HIS A 246 10.86 -25.63 2.75
N ASP A 247 11.36 -25.84 1.54
CA ASP A 247 12.73 -25.46 1.18
C ASP A 247 12.84 -23.97 0.91
N LEU A 248 11.85 -23.39 0.25
CA LEU A 248 11.76 -21.95 0.03
C LEU A 248 11.58 -21.17 1.34
N ALA A 249 10.84 -21.72 2.30
CA ALA A 249 10.66 -21.15 3.63
C ALA A 249 11.96 -20.98 4.43
N LYS A 250 13.01 -21.73 4.10
CA LYS A 250 14.35 -21.57 4.70
C LYS A 250 15.06 -20.31 4.18
N LYS A 251 14.67 -19.83 3.01
CA LYS A 251 15.28 -18.70 2.31
C LYS A 251 14.45 -17.43 2.37
N ASP A 252 13.12 -17.56 2.38
CA ASP A 252 12.18 -16.44 2.38
C ASP A 252 11.24 -16.50 3.59
N PRO A 253 11.36 -15.54 4.52
CA PRO A 253 10.48 -15.43 5.68
C PRO A 253 9.00 -15.20 5.35
N ASN A 254 8.69 -14.66 4.17
CA ASN A 254 7.30 -14.47 3.74
C ASN A 254 6.59 -15.79 3.47
N ILE A 255 7.34 -16.83 3.09
CA ILE A 255 6.82 -18.19 2.91
C ILE A 255 6.82 -18.96 4.23
N TYR A 256 7.71 -18.64 5.15
CA TYR A 256 7.89 -19.39 6.40
C TYR A 256 6.59 -19.51 7.21
N PHE A 257 5.82 -18.43 7.34
CA PHE A 257 4.59 -18.47 8.11
C PHE A 257 3.49 -19.29 7.42
N ILE A 258 3.48 -19.34 6.07
CA ILE A 258 2.54 -20.18 5.28
C ILE A 258 2.93 -21.65 5.39
N SER A 259 4.23 -21.95 5.32
CA SER A 259 4.75 -23.32 5.31
C SER A 259 4.53 -24.10 6.61
N LYS A 260 4.36 -23.38 7.73
CA LYS A 260 4.17 -24.00 9.06
C LYS A 260 2.86 -24.76 9.18
N ASN A 261 1.83 -24.37 8.45
CA ASN A 261 0.51 -24.95 8.61
C ASN A 261 -0.17 -25.07 7.24
N LEU A 262 0.04 -26.20 6.57
CA LEU A 262 -0.59 -26.53 5.29
C LEU A 262 -1.81 -27.42 5.52
N THR A 263 -2.74 -26.96 6.33
CA THR A 263 -4.01 -27.65 6.61
C THR A 263 -5.17 -26.68 6.42
N GLU A 264 -6.34 -27.22 6.11
CA GLU A 264 -7.55 -26.41 6.05
C GLU A 264 -7.79 -25.70 7.37
N GLY A 265 -8.01 -24.39 7.33
CA GLY A 265 -8.21 -23.59 8.53
C GLY A 265 -7.97 -22.11 8.31
N GLU A 266 -8.07 -21.39 9.42
CA GLU A 266 -7.87 -19.94 9.51
C GLU A 266 -6.95 -19.65 10.67
N TYR A 267 -5.92 -18.83 10.43
CA TYR A 267 -5.00 -18.46 11.50
C TYR A 267 -4.40 -17.05 11.25
N ARG A 268 -3.89 -16.48 12.33
CA ARG A 268 -3.11 -15.23 12.26
C ARG A 268 -1.63 -15.57 12.13
N ALA A 269 -0.96 -14.85 11.28
CA ALA A 269 0.48 -14.95 11.12
C ALA A 269 1.10 -13.55 11.15
N THR A 270 2.28 -13.43 11.76
CA THR A 270 3.05 -12.19 11.76
C THR A 270 4.32 -12.43 10.97
N ASN A 271 4.55 -11.59 9.97
CA ASN A 271 5.80 -11.60 9.23
C ASN A 271 6.91 -11.05 10.12
N SER A 272 7.89 -11.88 10.44
CA SER A 272 8.99 -11.53 11.35
C SER A 272 9.92 -10.43 10.80
N PHE A 273 9.91 -10.19 9.48
CA PHE A 273 10.72 -9.16 8.83
C PHE A 273 10.07 -7.78 8.83
N THR A 274 8.76 -7.74 8.50
CA THR A 274 8.02 -6.47 8.38
C THR A 274 7.28 -6.11 9.66
N GLY A 275 7.12 -7.04 10.61
CA GLY A 275 6.30 -6.90 11.80
C GLY A 275 4.79 -6.84 11.53
N LYS A 276 4.37 -6.96 10.25
CA LYS A 276 2.97 -6.88 9.84
C LYS A 276 2.23 -8.17 10.17
N SER A 277 0.97 -8.04 10.56
CA SER A 277 0.09 -9.16 10.86
C SER A 277 -0.86 -9.44 9.70
N TYR A 278 -1.03 -10.72 9.40
CA TYR A 278 -1.86 -11.23 8.31
C TYR A 278 -2.88 -12.23 8.81
N TRP A 279 -4.04 -12.25 8.17
CA TRP A 279 -4.94 -13.37 8.20
C TRP A 279 -4.61 -14.33 7.08
N VAL A 280 -4.51 -15.62 7.38
CA VAL A 280 -4.29 -16.69 6.42
C VAL A 280 -5.49 -17.62 6.45
N PHE A 281 -6.11 -17.80 5.30
CA PHE A 281 -7.23 -18.70 5.09
C PHE A 281 -6.79 -19.81 4.15
N GLN A 282 -7.01 -21.06 4.52
CA GLN A 282 -6.65 -22.21 3.71
C GLN A 282 -7.84 -23.13 3.54
N ARG A 283 -8.09 -23.59 2.33
CA ARG A 283 -9.16 -24.49 1.95
C ARG A 283 -8.63 -25.56 1.00
N ASN A 284 -9.14 -26.78 1.14
CA ASN A 284 -8.86 -27.85 0.19
C ASN A 284 -9.66 -27.66 -1.10
N ILE A 285 -9.03 -27.94 -2.25
CA ILE A 285 -9.73 -28.04 -3.52
C ILE A 285 -10.27 -29.46 -3.65
N PRO A 286 -11.60 -29.67 -3.64
CA PRO A 286 -12.19 -31.01 -3.45
C PRO A 286 -11.76 -32.07 -4.46
N SER A 287 -11.51 -31.68 -5.71
CA SER A 287 -11.16 -32.59 -6.81
C SER A 287 -9.68 -32.96 -6.88
N THR A 288 -8.86 -32.42 -5.97
CA THR A 288 -7.41 -32.64 -5.91
C THR A 288 -6.93 -32.74 -4.48
N ALA A 289 -5.66 -33.05 -4.28
CA ALA A 289 -5.02 -32.92 -2.96
C ALA A 289 -4.36 -31.53 -2.79
N TRP A 290 -4.89 -30.49 -3.45
CA TRP A 290 -4.33 -29.14 -3.41
C TRP A 290 -4.97 -28.31 -2.31
N ILE A 291 -4.15 -27.47 -1.70
CA ILE A 291 -4.57 -26.49 -0.71
C ILE A 291 -4.48 -25.11 -1.37
N MET A 292 -5.58 -24.39 -1.42
CA MET A 292 -5.63 -23.01 -1.83
C MET A 292 -5.65 -22.12 -0.59
N GLY A 293 -4.72 -21.19 -0.52
CA GLY A 293 -4.60 -20.27 0.60
C GLY A 293 -4.70 -18.81 0.15
N PHE A 294 -5.13 -17.96 1.09
CA PHE A 294 -5.29 -16.51 0.92
C PHE A 294 -4.65 -15.79 2.07
N VAL A 295 -3.88 -14.79 1.78
CA VAL A 295 -3.18 -13.93 2.75
C VAL A 295 -3.79 -12.54 2.68
N LEU A 296 -4.37 -12.08 3.80
CA LEU A 296 -5.02 -10.79 3.92
C LEU A 296 -4.28 -9.93 4.96
N PRO A 297 -3.69 -8.78 4.57
CA PRO A 297 -3.05 -7.87 5.52
C PRO A 297 -4.08 -7.24 6.47
N GLN A 298 -3.84 -7.34 7.78
CA GLN A 298 -4.78 -6.78 8.77
C GLN A 298 -4.85 -5.26 8.72
N GLU A 299 -3.74 -4.60 8.44
CA GLU A 299 -3.68 -3.14 8.39
C GLU A 299 -4.48 -2.56 7.21
N GLU A 300 -4.47 -3.20 6.06
CA GLU A 300 -5.15 -2.71 4.86
C GLU A 300 -6.68 -2.83 4.94
N THR A 301 -7.18 -3.83 5.64
CA THR A 301 -8.62 -3.97 5.89
C THR A 301 -9.18 -2.84 6.74
N LEU A 302 -8.33 -2.21 7.55
CA LEU A 302 -8.68 -1.06 8.38
C LEU A 302 -8.60 0.28 7.60
N ILE A 303 -7.83 0.34 6.50
CA ILE A 303 -7.50 1.57 5.78
C ILE A 303 -8.62 2.01 4.81
N ASN A 304 -9.23 1.12 4.08
CA ASN A 304 -10.27 1.46 3.07
C ASN A 304 -11.55 2.10 3.65
N ARG A 305 -11.77 2.07 4.97
CA ARG A 305 -12.89 2.73 5.65
C ARG A 305 -12.49 3.98 6.45
N LYS A 306 -11.26 4.47 6.33
CA LYS A 306 -10.77 5.64 7.09
C LYS A 306 -11.54 6.94 6.82
N THR A 307 -12.10 7.13 5.63
CA THR A 307 -12.81 8.37 5.28
C THR A 307 -14.06 8.59 6.15
N GLU A 308 -14.82 7.53 6.43
CA GLU A 308 -15.96 7.61 7.35
C GLU A 308 -15.54 7.73 8.82
N GLN A 309 -14.39 7.16 9.19
CA GLN A 309 -13.85 7.29 10.55
C GLN A 309 -13.39 8.71 10.85
N THR A 310 -12.87 9.42 9.87
CA THR A 310 -12.44 10.81 10.00
C THR A 310 -13.57 11.71 10.48
N HIS A 311 -14.76 11.62 9.87
CA HIS A 311 -15.93 12.41 10.29
C HIS A 311 -16.36 12.11 11.72
N SER A 312 -16.34 10.85 12.16
CA SER A 312 -16.71 10.47 13.53
C SER A 312 -15.70 10.95 14.57
N ILE A 313 -14.41 10.95 14.24
CA ILE A 313 -13.35 11.49 15.09
C ILE A 313 -13.49 13.01 15.24
N ILE A 314 -13.78 13.73 14.17
CA ILE A 314 -14.05 15.17 14.21
C ILE A 314 -15.21 15.47 15.16
N GLN A 315 -16.31 14.73 15.05
CA GLN A 315 -17.47 14.89 15.94
C GLN A 315 -17.10 14.66 17.41
N ILE A 316 -16.29 13.63 17.72
CA ILE A 316 -15.82 13.38 19.09
C ILE A 316 -14.97 14.54 19.60
N VAL A 317 -14.06 15.06 18.80
CA VAL A 317 -13.20 16.19 19.16
C VAL A 317 -14.03 17.44 19.43
N PHE A 318 -14.99 17.78 18.55
CA PHE A 318 -15.90 18.91 18.79
C PHE A 318 -16.78 18.71 20.03
N ALA A 319 -17.32 17.53 20.24
CA ALA A 319 -18.13 17.21 21.43
C ALA A 319 -17.29 17.31 22.72
N THR A 320 -16.05 16.82 22.69
CA THR A 320 -15.11 16.95 23.81
C THR A 320 -14.79 18.41 24.10
N PHE A 321 -14.53 19.20 23.06
CA PHE A 321 -14.26 20.64 23.19
C PHE A 321 -15.48 21.40 23.79
N ALA A 322 -16.68 21.13 23.30
CA ALA A 322 -17.90 21.72 23.80
C ALA A 322 -18.13 21.36 25.28
N PHE A 323 -17.87 20.11 25.66
CA PHE A 323 -17.93 19.66 27.04
C PHE A 323 -16.94 20.39 27.95
N LEU A 324 -15.67 20.46 27.51
CA LEU A 324 -14.62 21.15 28.28
C LEU A 324 -14.89 22.64 28.43
N PHE A 325 -15.37 23.29 27.36
CA PHE A 325 -15.75 24.71 27.41
C PHE A 325 -16.91 24.95 28.35
N SER A 326 -17.94 24.11 28.33
CA SER A 326 -19.10 24.21 29.24
C SER A 326 -18.72 23.92 30.71
N LEU A 327 -17.79 22.99 30.92
CA LEU A 327 -17.22 22.68 32.24
C LEU A 327 -16.40 23.88 32.75
N CYS A 328 -15.67 24.56 31.87
CA CYS A 328 -14.97 25.81 32.18
C CYS A 328 -15.95 26.91 32.65
N LEU A 329 -17.04 27.13 31.90
CA LEU A 329 -18.09 28.08 32.26
C LEU A 329 -18.74 27.74 33.61
N LEU A 330 -18.97 26.47 33.87
CA LEU A 330 -19.52 26.00 35.15
C LEU A 330 -18.58 26.33 36.33
N PHE A 331 -17.29 26.01 36.17
CA PHE A 331 -16.28 26.30 37.18
C PHE A 331 -16.11 27.81 37.42
N VAL A 332 -16.05 28.63 36.39
CA VAL A 332 -16.01 30.08 36.52
C VAL A 332 -17.25 30.60 37.27
N SER A 333 -18.41 30.02 37.01
CA SER A 333 -19.68 30.39 37.69
C SER A 333 -19.68 30.03 39.17
N ILE A 334 -19.08 28.89 39.53
CA ILE A 334 -19.03 28.38 40.92
C ILE A 334 -17.93 29.10 41.71
N TYR A 335 -16.71 29.16 41.14
CA TYR A 335 -15.50 29.59 41.85
C TYR A 335 -15.10 31.05 41.57
N ARG A 336 -16.03 31.89 41.12
CA ARG A 336 -15.77 33.32 40.79
C ARG A 336 -15.00 34.08 41.89
N TYR A 337 -15.04 33.59 43.14
CA TYR A 337 -14.35 34.16 44.29
C TYR A 337 -13.19 33.33 44.84
N GLU A 338 -13.00 32.09 44.37
CA GLU A 338 -11.91 31.19 44.79
C GLU A 338 -10.91 30.95 43.66
N TYR A 339 -9.82 31.71 43.68
CA TYR A 339 -8.82 31.70 42.56
C TYR A 339 -8.02 30.39 42.41
N ARG A 340 -7.92 29.56 43.48
CA ARG A 340 -7.24 28.27 43.44
C ARG A 340 -7.88 27.30 42.44
N GLY A 341 -9.19 27.26 42.40
CA GLY A 341 -9.94 26.42 41.44
C GLY A 341 -9.71 26.81 39.99
N LEU A 342 -9.52 28.10 39.70
CA LEU A 342 -9.24 28.58 38.33
C LEU A 342 -7.88 28.06 37.78
N TRP A 343 -6.85 27.95 38.61
CA TRP A 343 -5.55 27.42 38.22
C TRP A 343 -5.63 25.93 37.83
N VAL A 344 -6.32 25.14 38.66
CA VAL A 344 -6.52 23.70 38.38
C VAL A 344 -7.26 23.51 37.06
N LEU A 345 -8.32 24.28 36.85
CA LEU A 345 -9.12 24.22 35.63
C LEU A 345 -8.31 24.61 34.40
N SER A 346 -7.54 25.71 34.49
CA SER A 346 -6.65 26.16 33.40
C SER A 346 -5.66 25.07 33.01
N PHE A 347 -5.05 24.39 33.97
CA PHE A 347 -4.09 23.32 33.74
C PHE A 347 -4.77 22.11 33.10
N ILE A 348 -5.91 21.65 33.61
CA ILE A 348 -6.66 20.52 33.05
C ILE A 348 -7.07 20.81 31.61
N PHE A 349 -7.63 22.00 31.33
CA PHE A 349 -8.02 22.39 29.98
C PHE A 349 -6.83 22.39 29.01
N ALA A 350 -5.71 23.00 29.39
CA ALA A 350 -4.51 23.05 28.58
C ALA A 350 -3.95 21.63 28.30
N LEU A 351 -3.91 20.78 29.32
CA LEU A 351 -3.47 19.39 29.19
C LEU A 351 -4.33 18.62 28.19
N LEU A 352 -5.65 18.76 28.27
CA LEU A 352 -6.57 18.10 27.34
C LEU A 352 -6.43 18.59 25.90
N CYS A 353 -6.21 19.90 25.70
CA CYS A 353 -5.89 20.46 24.37
C CYS A 353 -4.58 19.87 23.82
N ILE A 354 -3.53 19.78 24.62
CA ILE A 354 -2.24 19.19 24.22
C ILE A 354 -2.39 17.71 23.87
N LEU A 355 -3.14 16.94 24.67
CA LEU A 355 -3.44 15.54 24.37
C LEU A 355 -4.25 15.39 23.09
N GLY A 356 -5.21 16.30 22.84
CA GLY A 356 -5.97 16.36 21.59
C GLY A 356 -5.08 16.60 20.37
N ILE A 357 -4.16 17.56 20.44
CA ILE A 357 -3.18 17.83 19.39
C ILE A 357 -2.31 16.59 19.15
N GLY A 358 -1.77 16.00 20.22
CA GLY A 358 -0.94 14.78 20.12
C GLY A 358 -1.69 13.59 19.50
N PHE A 359 -2.99 13.45 19.79
CA PHE A 359 -3.84 12.43 19.21
C PHE A 359 -4.03 12.64 17.69
N ILE A 360 -4.33 13.88 17.26
CA ILE A 360 -4.45 14.22 15.84
C ILE A 360 -3.12 13.98 15.10
N TRP A 361 -2.01 14.37 15.69
CA TRP A 361 -0.67 14.08 15.13
C TRP A 361 -0.41 12.59 14.98
N ASN A 362 -0.79 11.78 15.98
CA ASN A 362 -0.66 10.33 15.89
C ASN A 362 -1.48 9.75 14.74
N LEU A 363 -2.71 10.23 14.55
CA LEU A 363 -3.55 9.83 13.43
C LEU A 363 -2.93 10.23 12.08
N ALA A 364 -2.43 11.46 11.96
CA ALA A 364 -1.77 11.94 10.75
C ALA A 364 -0.50 11.14 10.41
N MET A 365 0.26 10.72 11.43
CA MET A 365 1.42 9.85 11.25
C MET A 365 1.06 8.46 10.72
N ASN A 366 -0.07 7.92 11.13
CA ASN A 366 -0.49 6.56 10.81
C ASN A 366 -1.47 6.48 9.62
N SER A 367 -1.88 7.64 9.06
CA SER A 367 -2.70 7.65 7.86
C SER A 367 -1.89 7.17 6.66
N SER A 368 -2.22 5.99 6.15
CA SER A 368 -1.71 5.48 4.87
C SER A 368 -2.73 5.89 3.81
N THR A 369 -2.53 7.00 3.17
CA THR A 369 -3.23 7.30 1.93
C THR A 369 -2.37 6.77 0.79
N LEU A 370 -2.75 5.59 0.23
CA LEU A 370 -2.68 5.44 -1.20
C LEU A 370 -3.81 6.36 -1.69
N ASP A 371 -3.51 7.62 -1.88
CA ASP A 371 -4.37 8.44 -2.71
C ASP A 371 -4.34 7.77 -4.09
N ASP A 372 -5.49 7.23 -4.48
CA ASP A 372 -5.79 7.03 -5.89
C ASP A 372 -5.57 8.41 -6.52
N ARG A 373 -4.34 8.66 -7.01
CA ARG A 373 -4.14 9.75 -7.97
C ARG A 373 -5.07 9.40 -9.11
N ASN A 374 -6.15 10.14 -9.22
CA ASN A 374 -7.22 9.92 -10.17
C ASN A 374 -6.63 9.64 -11.56
N GLY A 375 -6.60 8.38 -11.98
CA GLY A 375 -6.20 7.95 -13.29
C GLY A 375 -4.90 7.16 -13.44
N ASP A 376 -4.11 6.93 -12.39
CA ASP A 376 -2.90 6.10 -12.49
C ASP A 376 -3.26 4.61 -12.38
N LEU A 377 -2.89 3.82 -13.40
CA LEU A 377 -3.06 2.37 -13.40
C LEU A 377 -1.80 1.74 -12.79
N VAL A 378 -1.89 1.30 -11.54
CA VAL A 378 -0.77 0.63 -10.85
C VAL A 378 -0.62 -0.79 -11.39
N VAL A 379 0.63 -1.21 -11.60
CA VAL A 379 0.96 -2.50 -12.20
C VAL A 379 1.75 -3.34 -11.21
N PHE A 380 1.22 -4.52 -10.88
CA PHE A 380 1.85 -5.51 -10.03
C PHE A 380 2.22 -6.79 -10.80
N ASP A 381 1.52 -7.04 -11.91
CA ASP A 381 1.72 -8.22 -12.75
C ASP A 381 1.50 -7.95 -14.23
N ARG A 382 1.67 -8.99 -15.06
CA ARG A 382 1.53 -8.90 -16.52
C ARG A 382 0.08 -8.64 -16.96
N GLU A 383 -0.90 -9.02 -16.16
CA GLU A 383 -2.32 -8.82 -16.49
C GLU A 383 -2.72 -7.36 -16.32
N ASP A 384 -2.17 -6.71 -15.32
CA ASP A 384 -2.34 -5.26 -15.16
C ASP A 384 -1.82 -4.52 -16.40
N VAL A 385 -0.70 -4.98 -17.00
CA VAL A 385 -0.20 -4.45 -18.26
C VAL A 385 -1.20 -4.66 -19.40
N GLU A 386 -1.83 -5.84 -19.52
CA GLU A 386 -2.88 -6.07 -20.53
C GLU A 386 -4.08 -5.13 -20.34
N THR A 387 -4.43 -4.82 -19.10
CA THR A 387 -5.47 -3.84 -18.79
C THR A 387 -5.08 -2.45 -19.28
N VAL A 388 -3.80 -2.06 -19.14
CA VAL A 388 -3.27 -0.81 -19.70
C VAL A 388 -3.38 -0.80 -21.24
N PHE A 389 -3.02 -1.92 -21.90
CA PHE A 389 -3.16 -2.05 -23.35
C PHE A 389 -4.59 -1.81 -23.83
N GLN A 390 -5.58 -2.37 -23.13
CA GLN A 390 -7.00 -2.18 -23.43
C GLN A 390 -7.44 -0.72 -23.22
N HIS A 391 -7.07 -0.09 -22.12
CA HIS A 391 -7.42 1.30 -21.82
C HIS A 391 -6.77 2.30 -22.79
N ALA A 392 -5.55 2.02 -23.22
CA ALA A 392 -4.82 2.86 -24.17
C ALA A 392 -5.17 2.58 -25.65
N ASN A 393 -6.06 1.63 -25.93
CA ASN A 393 -6.42 1.17 -27.29
C ASN A 393 -5.19 0.80 -28.14
N LEU A 394 -4.16 0.21 -27.51
CA LEU A 394 -2.93 -0.19 -28.20
C LEU A 394 -3.14 -1.49 -28.97
N SER A 395 -2.44 -1.61 -30.12
CA SER A 395 -2.47 -2.83 -30.90
C SER A 395 -1.82 -3.99 -30.15
N PRO A 396 -2.37 -5.22 -30.21
CA PRO A 396 -1.71 -6.41 -29.66
C PRO A 396 -0.28 -6.65 -30.21
N THR A 397 0.05 -6.07 -31.35
CA THR A 397 1.35 -6.16 -32.02
C THR A 397 2.34 -5.09 -31.54
N THR A 398 1.93 -4.16 -30.65
CA THR A 398 2.84 -3.13 -30.12
C THR A 398 4.00 -3.82 -29.37
N PRO A 399 5.26 -3.50 -29.69
CA PRO A 399 6.42 -4.08 -28.99
C PRO A 399 6.37 -3.76 -27.49
N ARG A 400 6.70 -4.73 -26.66
CA ARG A 400 6.75 -4.61 -25.19
C ARG A 400 8.19 -4.63 -24.74
N ILE A 401 8.69 -3.53 -24.21
CA ILE A 401 10.10 -3.36 -23.84
C ILE A 401 10.23 -3.54 -22.32
N PRO A 402 10.71 -4.72 -21.84
CA PRO A 402 10.95 -4.92 -20.41
C PRO A 402 11.98 -3.92 -19.90
N THR A 403 11.58 -3.14 -18.91
CA THR A 403 12.38 -2.04 -18.34
C THR A 403 12.36 -2.15 -16.82
N GLY A 404 13.53 -2.11 -16.20
CA GLY A 404 13.66 -2.18 -14.77
C GLY A 404 14.47 -1.02 -14.19
N PHE A 405 14.25 -0.75 -12.89
CA PHE A 405 14.86 0.32 -12.12
C PHE A 405 15.55 -0.19 -10.88
N PHE A 406 16.71 0.40 -10.57
CA PHE A 406 17.36 0.26 -9.28
C PHE A 406 17.87 1.62 -8.83
N LEU A 407 17.28 2.18 -7.77
CA LEU A 407 17.65 3.49 -7.25
C LEU A 407 18.69 3.36 -6.15
N GLN A 408 19.71 4.23 -6.21
CA GLN A 408 20.78 4.33 -5.23
C GLN A 408 20.54 5.45 -4.23
N SER A 409 20.02 6.60 -4.72
CA SER A 409 19.72 7.76 -3.85
C SER A 409 18.62 8.61 -4.45
N ILE A 410 17.87 9.26 -3.56
CA ILE A 410 16.98 10.38 -3.83
C ILE A 410 17.41 11.53 -2.91
N GLU A 411 17.61 12.71 -3.47
CA GLU A 411 18.01 13.92 -2.76
C GLU A 411 17.04 15.05 -3.09
N PHE A 412 16.37 15.59 -2.08
CA PHE A 412 15.49 16.74 -2.21
C PHE A 412 16.33 18.02 -2.16
N LEU A 413 16.54 18.66 -3.30
CA LEU A 413 17.28 19.93 -3.38
C LEU A 413 16.49 21.09 -2.77
N ASN A 414 15.18 21.10 -3.04
CA ASN A 414 14.24 22.09 -2.56
C ASN A 414 12.80 21.52 -2.61
N ALA A 415 11.79 22.37 -2.48
CA ALA A 415 10.37 21.96 -2.52
C ALA A 415 9.88 21.54 -3.92
N TYR A 416 10.66 21.74 -4.96
CA TYR A 416 10.24 21.55 -6.37
C TYR A 416 11.18 20.69 -7.18
N ASP A 417 12.39 20.40 -6.69
CA ASP A 417 13.42 19.67 -7.43
C ASP A 417 13.97 18.50 -6.62
N VAL A 418 13.98 17.35 -7.23
CA VAL A 418 14.57 16.12 -6.68
C VAL A 418 15.64 15.59 -7.61
N VAL A 419 16.80 15.24 -7.06
CA VAL A 419 17.88 14.54 -7.79
C VAL A 419 17.77 13.05 -7.49
N ILE A 420 17.76 12.25 -8.55
CA ILE A 420 17.63 10.80 -8.46
C ILE A 420 18.83 10.19 -9.16
N THR A 421 19.48 9.24 -8.49
CA THR A 421 20.60 8.49 -9.04
C THR A 421 20.29 6.99 -8.97
N GLY A 422 20.56 6.28 -10.05
CA GLY A 422 20.27 4.85 -10.11
C GLY A 422 20.69 4.19 -11.40
N TYR A 423 20.16 3.01 -11.61
CA TYR A 423 20.28 2.23 -12.82
C TYR A 423 18.92 1.98 -13.44
N ILE A 424 18.88 1.99 -14.76
CA ILE A 424 17.76 1.54 -15.58
C ILE A 424 18.29 0.53 -16.57
N TRP A 425 17.59 -0.56 -16.79
CA TRP A 425 17.96 -1.56 -17.79
C TRP A 425 16.80 -1.90 -18.69
N GLN A 426 17.12 -2.30 -19.91
CA GLN A 426 16.14 -2.68 -20.92
C GLN A 426 16.59 -3.94 -21.66
N ASN A 427 15.62 -4.76 -22.06
CA ASN A 427 15.86 -5.88 -22.94
C ASN A 427 15.82 -5.42 -24.40
N ILE A 428 16.95 -5.56 -25.11
CA ILE A 428 17.15 -5.03 -26.46
C ILE A 428 16.63 -5.97 -27.57
N SER A 429 16.49 -7.27 -27.33
CA SER A 429 15.99 -8.22 -28.32
C SER A 429 14.60 -7.85 -28.84
N VAL A 430 13.83 -7.14 -28.04
CA VAL A 430 12.46 -6.72 -28.35
C VAL A 430 12.42 -5.31 -28.97
N SER A 431 13.33 -4.41 -28.57
CA SER A 431 13.28 -3.01 -28.98
C SER A 431 13.87 -2.75 -30.36
N GLY A 432 14.77 -3.62 -30.83
CA GLY A 432 15.56 -3.35 -32.04
C GLY A 432 16.46 -2.11 -31.92
N ALA A 433 16.69 -1.65 -30.69
CA ALA A 433 17.40 -0.42 -30.37
C ALA A 433 18.91 -0.54 -30.68
N ASP A 434 19.54 0.58 -30.98
CA ASP A 434 20.99 0.67 -31.09
C ASP A 434 21.65 0.39 -29.76
N LYS A 435 22.62 -0.52 -29.72
CA LYS A 435 23.33 -0.88 -28.48
C LYS A 435 24.11 0.26 -27.83
N ASP A 436 24.27 1.37 -28.50
CA ASP A 436 25.07 2.51 -28.02
C ASP A 436 24.26 3.68 -27.51
N PHE A 437 22.92 3.69 -27.71
CA PHE A 437 22.04 4.75 -27.23
C PHE A 437 20.88 4.19 -26.40
N PRO A 438 20.48 4.90 -25.31
CA PRO A 438 19.33 4.49 -24.51
C PRO A 438 18.02 4.65 -25.30
N ASP A 439 17.17 3.62 -25.28
CA ASP A 439 15.83 3.67 -25.89
C ASP A 439 14.78 4.27 -24.94
N PHE A 440 15.21 5.14 -24.04
CA PHE A 440 14.36 5.84 -23.12
C PHE A 440 14.84 7.26 -22.84
N SER A 441 13.93 8.11 -22.36
CA SER A 441 14.23 9.47 -21.91
C SER A 441 13.40 9.84 -20.67
N PHE A 442 13.91 10.82 -19.94
CA PHE A 442 13.20 11.45 -18.82
C PHE A 442 12.64 12.80 -19.29
N PRO A 443 11.38 12.87 -19.78
CA PRO A 443 10.87 14.06 -20.47
C PRO A 443 10.76 15.28 -19.57
N ASP A 444 10.60 15.08 -18.25
CA ASP A 444 10.45 16.17 -17.28
C ASP A 444 11.79 16.64 -16.71
N SER A 445 12.91 16.08 -17.13
CA SER A 445 14.19 16.40 -16.52
C SER A 445 14.70 17.80 -16.88
N LYS A 446 15.22 18.52 -15.88
CA LYS A 446 15.98 19.75 -16.07
C LYS A 446 17.40 19.47 -16.55
N GLU A 447 17.99 18.43 -16.00
CA GLU A 447 19.34 17.96 -16.30
C GLU A 447 19.41 16.46 -16.11
N THR A 448 20.02 15.75 -17.09
CA THR A 448 20.14 14.31 -17.04
C THR A 448 21.51 13.87 -17.60
N THR A 449 22.18 13.01 -16.86
CA THR A 449 23.38 12.29 -17.31
C THR A 449 23.05 10.82 -17.36
N ILE A 450 23.30 10.18 -18.51
CA ILE A 450 23.10 8.74 -18.72
C ILE A 450 24.40 8.16 -19.25
N GLU A 451 24.88 7.12 -18.59
CA GLU A 451 26.13 6.42 -18.95
C GLU A 451 25.87 4.92 -19.04
N LYS A 452 26.40 4.28 -20.06
CA LYS A 452 26.31 2.83 -20.23
C LYS A 452 27.10 2.14 -19.11
N ALA A 453 26.41 1.33 -18.31
CA ALA A 453 26.99 0.70 -17.13
C ALA A 453 27.44 -0.75 -17.41
N TYR A 454 26.58 -1.54 -18.06
CA TYR A 454 26.88 -2.95 -18.39
C TYR A 454 26.06 -3.44 -19.58
N VAL A 455 26.53 -4.54 -20.18
CA VAL A 455 25.82 -5.31 -21.22
C VAL A 455 25.83 -6.77 -20.79
N ASN A 456 24.67 -7.38 -20.77
CA ASN A 456 24.53 -8.82 -20.60
C ASN A 456 24.10 -9.43 -21.95
N GLU A 457 25.03 -10.02 -22.62
CA GLU A 457 24.81 -10.61 -23.97
C GLU A 457 23.97 -11.89 -23.89
N GLU A 458 23.97 -12.63 -22.77
CA GLU A 458 23.20 -13.88 -22.62
C GLU A 458 21.71 -13.62 -22.61
N ASN A 459 21.29 -12.51 -22.02
CA ASN A 459 19.89 -12.14 -21.86
C ASN A 459 19.48 -10.92 -22.71
N ASP A 460 20.34 -10.43 -23.60
CA ASP A 460 20.11 -9.23 -24.39
C ASP A 460 19.70 -8.00 -23.58
N VAL A 461 20.32 -7.80 -22.42
CA VAL A 461 20.01 -6.69 -21.50
C VAL A 461 21.15 -5.67 -21.50
N ILE A 462 20.79 -4.39 -21.62
CA ILE A 462 21.72 -3.27 -21.41
C ILE A 462 21.26 -2.49 -20.17
N GLY A 463 22.22 -2.23 -19.27
CA GLY A 463 22.04 -1.39 -18.10
C GLY A 463 22.72 -0.04 -18.23
N TRP A 464 22.01 1.03 -17.86
CA TRP A 464 22.45 2.41 -17.90
C TRP A 464 22.45 2.97 -16.48
N ARG A 465 23.52 3.64 -16.10
CA ARG A 465 23.55 4.47 -14.91
C ARG A 465 23.01 5.85 -15.25
N PHE A 466 22.10 6.36 -14.43
CA PHE A 466 21.56 7.69 -14.65
C PHE A 466 21.65 8.56 -13.40
N LYS A 467 21.76 9.87 -13.61
CA LYS A 467 21.54 10.91 -12.63
C LYS A 467 20.65 11.96 -13.29
N THR A 468 19.48 12.20 -12.71
CA THR A 468 18.49 13.13 -13.27
C THR A 468 17.92 14.04 -12.20
N THR A 469 17.68 15.31 -12.56
CA THR A 469 16.99 16.30 -11.74
C THR A 469 15.59 16.49 -12.28
N LEU A 470 14.59 16.05 -11.49
CA LEU A 470 13.18 16.11 -11.86
C LEU A 470 12.47 17.23 -11.08
N PRO A 471 11.77 18.17 -11.77
CA PRO A 471 10.85 19.09 -11.13
C PRO A 471 9.59 18.34 -10.71
N GLN A 472 9.25 18.42 -9.43
CA GLN A 472 8.04 17.83 -8.87
C GLN A 472 7.39 18.78 -7.88
N GLN A 473 6.07 18.83 -7.89
CA GLN A 473 5.32 19.69 -6.98
C GLN A 473 4.93 18.86 -5.74
N PHE A 474 5.59 19.16 -4.62
CA PHE A 474 5.32 18.53 -3.33
C PHE A 474 4.41 19.40 -2.48
N ASP A 475 3.48 18.77 -1.73
CA ASP A 475 2.58 19.45 -0.81
C ASP A 475 3.12 19.43 0.62
N TYR A 476 3.80 20.50 1.00
CA TYR A 476 4.30 20.70 2.37
C TYR A 476 3.29 21.40 3.29
N SER A 477 2.04 21.60 2.88
CA SER A 477 1.04 22.34 3.67
C SER A 477 0.89 21.81 5.10
N ARG A 478 1.01 20.49 5.26
CA ARG A 478 0.93 19.79 6.56
C ARG A 478 2.28 19.55 7.24
N TYR A 479 3.36 20.21 6.78
CA TYR A 479 4.67 20.01 7.41
C TYR A 479 4.61 20.20 8.94
N PRO A 480 5.24 19.30 9.75
CA PRO A 480 6.18 18.21 9.39
C PRO A 480 5.55 16.84 9.04
N PHE A 481 4.23 16.72 8.98
CA PHE A 481 3.50 15.47 8.71
C PHE A 481 3.29 15.26 7.20
N VAL A 482 4.39 15.32 6.45
CA VAL A 482 4.40 15.25 4.99
C VAL A 482 4.66 13.82 4.52
N ARG A 483 3.91 13.41 3.51
CA ARG A 483 4.10 12.19 2.74
C ARG A 483 4.00 12.53 1.26
N GLU A 484 4.98 12.11 0.49
CA GLU A 484 5.12 12.46 -0.92
C GLU A 484 5.41 11.23 -1.75
N ASP A 485 5.05 11.31 -3.02
CA ASP A 485 5.32 10.29 -4.00
C ASP A 485 6.27 10.87 -5.05
N VAL A 486 7.49 10.35 -5.08
CA VAL A 486 8.51 10.69 -6.07
C VAL A 486 8.24 9.84 -7.31
N SER A 487 7.71 10.45 -8.35
CA SER A 487 7.35 9.78 -9.60
C SER A 487 8.40 10.02 -10.69
N ILE A 488 8.98 8.96 -11.21
CA ILE A 488 9.96 8.98 -12.29
C ILE A 488 9.24 8.60 -13.58
N ARG A 489 8.91 9.59 -14.41
CA ARG A 489 8.30 9.39 -15.71
C ARG A 489 9.35 9.04 -16.74
N VAL A 490 9.09 7.98 -17.52
CA VAL A 490 9.97 7.53 -18.60
C VAL A 490 9.17 7.30 -19.86
N LEU A 491 9.69 7.81 -20.95
CA LEU A 491 9.15 7.57 -22.30
C LEU A 491 10.14 6.76 -23.13
N SER A 492 9.59 5.89 -24.00
CA SER A 492 10.40 5.21 -25.02
C SER A 492 10.76 6.19 -26.13
N ASN A 493 12.02 6.15 -26.55
CA ASN A 493 12.51 6.90 -27.70
C ASN A 493 12.31 6.13 -29.02
N ASN A 494 11.77 4.90 -28.96
CA ASN A 494 11.61 4.05 -30.12
C ASN A 494 10.57 4.64 -31.08
N SER A 495 11.02 5.01 -32.28
CA SER A 495 10.16 5.50 -33.36
C SER A 495 9.14 4.47 -33.85
N ALA A 496 9.31 3.18 -33.53
CA ALA A 496 8.36 2.11 -33.82
C ALA A 496 7.20 2.01 -32.80
N GLY A 497 7.17 2.87 -31.75
CA GLY A 497 6.05 2.95 -30.82
C GLY A 497 5.98 1.84 -29.77
N GLY A 498 7.11 1.35 -29.25
CA GLY A 498 7.14 0.34 -28.19
C GLY A 498 6.63 0.86 -26.84
N LEU A 499 5.88 0.02 -26.10
CA LEU A 499 5.48 0.30 -24.72
C LEU A 499 6.51 -0.24 -23.72
N LEU A 500 7.01 0.62 -22.84
CA LEU A 500 7.83 0.20 -21.70
C LEU A 500 6.97 -0.59 -20.73
N ILE A 501 7.42 -1.76 -20.29
CA ILE A 501 6.74 -2.59 -19.30
C ILE A 501 7.71 -2.92 -18.17
N PRO A 502 7.23 -3.19 -16.92
CA PRO A 502 8.11 -3.66 -15.87
C PRO A 502 8.83 -4.94 -16.28
N ASP A 503 10.12 -5.03 -15.99
CA ASP A 503 10.87 -6.27 -16.15
C ASP A 503 10.57 -7.23 -14.99
N PHE A 504 9.44 -7.94 -15.10
CA PHE A 504 8.94 -8.84 -14.06
C PHE A 504 9.93 -9.95 -13.68
N ALA A 505 10.85 -10.30 -14.57
CA ALA A 505 11.82 -11.36 -14.32
C ALA A 505 12.99 -10.91 -13.45
N SER A 506 13.28 -9.61 -13.40
CA SER A 506 14.41 -9.04 -12.66
C SER A 506 14.10 -8.69 -11.20
N TYR A 507 12.85 -8.81 -10.74
CA TYR A 507 12.47 -8.52 -9.37
C TYR A 507 11.99 -9.77 -8.65
N HIS A 508 12.47 -9.99 -7.42
CA HIS A 508 11.96 -11.08 -6.57
C HIS A 508 10.47 -10.91 -6.25
N SER A 509 10.02 -9.68 -6.11
CA SER A 509 8.63 -9.33 -5.86
C SER A 509 8.38 -7.89 -6.29
N LEU A 510 7.21 -7.62 -6.89
CA LEU A 510 6.73 -6.26 -7.17
C LEU A 510 5.69 -5.78 -6.13
N ILE A 511 5.57 -6.47 -5.00
CA ILE A 511 4.74 -5.99 -3.89
C ILE A 511 5.34 -4.68 -3.36
N PRO A 512 4.60 -3.56 -3.35
CA PRO A 512 5.13 -2.23 -3.07
C PRO A 512 5.88 -2.10 -1.74
N GLU A 513 5.42 -2.80 -0.71
CA GLU A 513 6.01 -2.79 0.63
C GLU A 513 7.34 -3.54 0.73
N THR A 514 7.68 -4.35 -0.26
CA THR A 514 9.00 -5.00 -0.36
C THR A 514 10.06 -4.07 -0.93
N LEU A 515 9.65 -2.86 -1.34
CA LEU A 515 10.49 -1.82 -1.91
C LEU A 515 11.28 -2.31 -3.14
N PRO A 516 10.61 -2.90 -4.17
CA PRO A 516 11.30 -3.31 -5.38
C PRO A 516 12.06 -2.14 -6.01
N GLY A 517 13.27 -2.41 -6.48
CA GLY A 517 14.13 -1.40 -7.09
C GLY A 517 14.86 -0.47 -6.11
N LEU A 518 14.79 -0.71 -4.80
CA LEU A 518 15.62 -0.02 -3.82
C LEU A 518 16.65 -0.97 -3.20
N GLY A 519 17.90 -0.51 -3.10
CA GLY A 519 18.97 -1.25 -2.43
C GLY A 519 18.90 -1.15 -0.91
N SER A 520 19.49 -2.12 -0.20
CA SER A 520 19.63 -2.08 1.26
C SER A 520 20.44 -0.88 1.78
N SER A 521 21.28 -0.29 0.92
CA SER A 521 22.09 0.92 1.18
C SER A 521 21.47 2.18 0.58
N PHE A 522 20.19 2.17 0.25
CA PHE A 522 19.49 3.32 -0.33
C PHE A 522 19.54 4.53 0.62
N MET A 523 20.04 5.65 0.11
CA MET A 523 20.19 6.88 0.88
C MET A 523 19.03 7.85 0.60
N LEU A 524 18.38 8.27 1.70
CA LEU A 524 17.27 9.21 1.68
C LEU A 524 17.28 10.06 2.95
N GLU A 525 17.89 11.23 2.88
CA GLU A 525 18.11 12.08 4.06
C GLU A 525 16.80 12.73 4.55
N GLY A 526 16.46 12.48 5.82
CA GLY A 526 15.29 13.06 6.48
C GLY A 526 13.94 12.49 6.06
N TRP A 527 13.94 11.44 5.23
CA TRP A 527 12.74 10.74 4.77
C TRP A 527 12.90 9.23 4.91
N LYS A 528 11.78 8.50 4.85
CA LYS A 528 11.75 7.04 4.89
C LYS A 528 10.90 6.53 3.73
N PRO A 529 11.43 5.65 2.88
CA PRO A 529 10.63 5.01 1.84
C PRO A 529 9.58 4.11 2.49
N GLN A 530 8.38 4.11 1.94
CA GLN A 530 7.25 3.30 2.41
C GLN A 530 6.87 2.23 1.40
N LYS A 531 6.83 2.60 0.11
CA LYS A 531 6.41 1.76 -1.00
C LYS A 531 7.16 2.16 -2.27
N THR A 532 7.36 1.19 -3.17
CA THR A 532 7.74 1.46 -4.56
C THR A 532 6.87 0.64 -5.49
N PHE A 533 6.49 1.19 -6.62
CA PHE A 533 5.61 0.52 -7.57
C PHE A 533 5.72 1.13 -8.97
N PHE A 534 5.33 0.33 -9.96
CA PHE A 534 5.17 0.80 -11.33
C PHE A 534 3.73 1.24 -11.57
N SER A 535 3.55 2.27 -12.39
CA SER A 535 2.21 2.70 -12.83
C SER A 535 2.24 3.23 -14.25
N TYR A 536 1.04 3.31 -14.85
CA TYR A 536 0.83 4.00 -16.10
C TYR A 536 -0.17 5.10 -15.93
N ARG A 537 0.09 6.22 -16.61
CA ARG A 537 -0.85 7.30 -16.77
C ARG A 537 -1.20 7.44 -18.23
N VAL A 538 -2.48 7.40 -18.54
CA VAL A 538 -2.98 7.65 -19.89
C VAL A 538 -3.32 9.14 -19.98
N ASN A 539 -2.43 9.93 -20.56
CA ASN A 539 -2.64 11.36 -20.75
C ASN A 539 -3.17 11.65 -22.15
N SER A 540 -4.21 12.49 -22.23
CA SER A 540 -4.69 13.06 -23.48
C SER A 540 -4.13 14.47 -23.63
N TYR A 541 -3.36 14.69 -24.68
CA TYR A 541 -2.79 16.01 -24.96
C TYR A 541 -3.70 16.79 -25.90
N ASN A 542 -3.77 18.13 -25.71
CA ASN A 542 -4.48 19.04 -26.60
C ASN A 542 -3.66 19.42 -27.85
N THR A 543 -2.65 18.63 -28.15
CA THR A 543 -1.75 18.80 -29.29
C THR A 543 -1.45 17.42 -29.92
N ASN A 544 -1.23 17.40 -31.22
CA ASN A 544 -0.76 16.23 -31.94
C ASN A 544 0.76 16.17 -32.10
N PHE A 545 1.49 17.04 -31.43
CA PHE A 545 2.95 17.17 -31.50
C PHE A 545 3.50 17.30 -32.95
N GLY A 546 2.69 17.78 -33.90
CA GLY A 546 3.06 17.88 -35.31
C GLY A 546 2.86 16.60 -36.14
N ALA A 547 2.32 15.51 -35.56
CA ALA A 547 2.15 14.21 -36.21
C ALA A 547 0.93 14.12 -37.16
N GLY A 548 0.20 15.20 -37.41
CA GLY A 548 -0.85 15.31 -38.44
C GLY A 548 -2.22 14.76 -38.07
N ASN A 549 -2.36 13.80 -37.17
CA ASN A 549 -3.64 13.20 -36.75
C ASN A 549 -3.88 13.32 -35.25
N PHE A 550 -5.06 13.85 -34.83
CA PHE A 550 -5.47 13.91 -33.43
C PHE A 550 -5.93 12.54 -32.87
N ALA A 551 -6.05 11.51 -33.70
CA ALA A 551 -6.53 10.21 -33.29
C ALA A 551 -5.64 9.48 -32.27
N ASN A 552 -4.38 9.92 -32.10
CA ASN A 552 -3.39 9.32 -31.18
C ASN A 552 -2.88 10.31 -30.14
N SER A 553 -3.71 11.22 -29.66
CA SER A 553 -3.33 12.19 -28.64
C SER A 553 -3.24 11.61 -27.22
N SER A 554 -3.60 10.34 -27.01
CA SER A 554 -3.43 9.64 -25.73
C SER A 554 -2.12 8.84 -25.75
N VAL A 555 -1.22 9.18 -24.82
CA VAL A 555 0.06 8.51 -24.61
C VAL A 555 0.04 7.80 -23.28
N SER A 556 0.39 6.51 -23.28
CA SER A 556 0.58 5.76 -22.03
C SER A 556 2.00 6.01 -21.52
N GLU A 557 2.08 6.72 -20.41
CA GLU A 557 3.34 7.11 -19.77
C GLU A 557 3.70 6.10 -18.70
N PHE A 558 4.92 5.60 -18.72
CA PHE A 558 5.44 4.65 -17.75
C PHE A 558 6.09 5.39 -16.59
N HIS A 559 5.70 5.02 -15.37
CA HIS A 559 6.17 5.65 -14.14
C HIS A 559 6.74 4.61 -13.19
N PHE A 560 7.86 4.95 -12.56
CA PHE A 560 8.36 4.28 -11.36
C PHE A 560 8.19 5.21 -10.18
N ASN A 561 7.44 4.80 -9.15
CA ASN A 561 7.03 5.65 -8.04
C ASN A 561 7.69 5.18 -6.75
N VAL A 562 8.11 6.15 -5.92
CA VAL A 562 8.67 5.94 -4.58
C VAL A 562 7.88 6.78 -3.59
N ASP A 563 7.02 6.14 -2.80
CA ASP A 563 6.29 6.78 -1.71
C ASP A 563 7.22 6.97 -0.51
N VAL A 564 7.38 8.21 -0.08
CA VAL A 564 8.29 8.61 0.99
C VAL A 564 7.55 9.38 2.08
N LYS A 565 7.94 9.16 3.33
CA LYS A 565 7.39 9.82 4.51
C LYS A 565 8.49 10.57 5.25
N ARG A 566 8.19 11.81 5.69
CA ARG A 566 9.13 12.62 6.47
C ARG A 566 9.46 11.99 7.83
N ASP A 567 10.75 11.99 8.22
CA ASP A 567 11.15 11.60 9.59
C ASP A 567 10.91 12.76 10.56
N LEU A 568 9.93 12.57 11.46
CA LEU A 568 9.50 13.58 12.43
C LEU A 568 10.53 13.92 13.49
N LYS A 569 11.48 13.01 13.79
CA LYS A 569 12.43 13.21 14.90
C LYS A 569 13.28 14.45 14.68
N ALA A 570 13.75 14.67 13.46
CA ALA A 570 14.54 15.83 13.10
C ALA A 570 13.75 17.13 13.21
N SER A 571 12.52 17.16 12.65
CA SER A 571 11.66 18.35 12.70
C SER A 571 11.17 18.67 14.12
N PHE A 572 10.90 17.64 14.94
CA PHE A 572 10.56 17.84 16.34
C PHE A 572 11.70 18.51 17.13
N ALA A 573 12.92 18.03 16.97
CA ALA A 573 14.08 18.56 17.71
C ALA A 573 14.43 19.99 17.28
N SER A 574 14.32 20.30 15.98
CA SER A 574 14.74 21.61 15.48
C SER A 574 13.71 22.72 15.69
N GLU A 575 12.42 22.41 15.54
CA GLU A 575 11.37 23.43 15.46
C GLU A 575 10.37 23.39 16.64
N LEU A 576 9.78 22.24 16.93
CA LEU A 576 8.76 22.15 17.97
C LEU A 576 9.33 22.34 19.38
N LEU A 577 10.53 21.82 19.65
CA LEU A 577 11.20 22.01 20.93
C LEU A 577 11.46 23.50 21.20
N LEU A 578 11.91 24.25 20.20
CA LEU A 578 12.15 25.69 20.33
C LEU A 578 10.85 26.45 20.67
N ILE A 579 9.76 26.18 19.94
CA ILE A 579 8.46 26.81 20.19
C ILE A 579 7.99 26.48 21.61
N MET A 580 8.16 25.26 22.07
CA MET A 580 7.78 24.85 23.43
C MET A 580 8.58 25.62 24.50
N VAL A 581 9.89 25.79 24.30
CA VAL A 581 10.73 26.60 25.20
C VAL A 581 10.25 28.07 25.24
N VAL A 582 9.95 28.65 24.07
CA VAL A 582 9.43 30.01 23.96
C VAL A 582 8.11 30.19 24.73
N VAL A 583 7.16 29.26 24.60
CA VAL A 583 5.89 29.29 25.32
C VAL A 583 6.13 29.31 26.85
N ILE A 584 7.02 28.48 27.34
CA ILE A 584 7.36 28.41 28.77
C ILE A 584 8.04 29.70 29.25
N LEU A 585 8.98 30.23 28.47
CA LEU A 585 9.68 31.48 28.82
C LEU A 585 8.72 32.67 28.85
N LEU A 586 7.80 32.81 27.89
CA LEU A 586 6.77 33.85 27.90
C LEU A 586 5.85 33.75 29.13
N TYR A 587 5.46 32.52 29.48
CA TYR A 587 4.70 32.31 30.72
C TYR A 587 5.49 32.73 31.97
N SER A 588 6.78 32.43 32.03
CA SER A 588 7.65 32.84 33.13
C SER A 588 7.74 34.37 33.23
N VAL A 589 7.88 35.05 32.07
CA VAL A 589 7.84 36.53 32.02
C VAL A 589 6.50 37.09 32.54
N LEU A 590 5.39 36.45 32.14
CA LEU A 590 4.06 36.84 32.59
C LEU A 590 3.88 36.64 34.13
N THR A 591 4.47 35.60 34.73
CA THR A 591 4.39 35.34 36.17
C THR A 591 5.15 36.36 37.00
N ILE A 592 6.24 36.93 36.50
CA ILE A 592 7.02 37.99 37.13
C ILE A 592 6.26 39.33 37.17
N THR A 593 5.20 39.48 36.36
CA THR A 593 4.38 40.71 36.31
C THR A 593 3.49 40.78 37.56
N THR A 594 3.98 41.46 38.62
CA THR A 594 3.34 41.55 39.94
C THR A 594 3.36 42.98 40.48
N LYS A 595 2.38 43.32 41.38
CA LYS A 595 2.27 44.61 42.11
C LYS A 595 2.44 44.37 43.61
N GLY A 596 2.64 45.42 44.39
CA GLY A 596 2.71 45.40 45.85
C GLY A 596 4.02 44.82 46.41
N GLU A 597 3.97 44.16 47.57
CA GLU A 597 5.15 43.61 48.28
C GLU A 597 5.91 42.56 47.43
N ASN A 598 5.19 41.82 46.62
CA ASN A 598 5.83 40.82 45.71
C ASN A 598 6.68 41.45 44.62
N ARG A 599 6.51 42.75 44.28
CA ARG A 599 7.32 43.46 43.30
C ARG A 599 8.77 43.53 43.69
N SER A 600 9.09 43.69 44.96
CA SER A 600 10.47 43.74 45.47
C SER A 600 11.15 42.37 45.38
N HIS A 601 10.40 41.29 45.53
CA HIS A 601 10.98 39.92 45.45
C HIS A 601 11.24 39.48 43.99
N PHE A 602 10.36 39.81 43.03
CA PHE A 602 10.49 39.39 41.65
C PHE A 602 11.16 40.42 40.75
N GLY A 603 11.44 41.64 41.25
CA GLY A 603 12.14 42.68 40.48
C GLY A 603 11.37 43.15 39.25
N PHE A 604 10.03 43.18 39.27
CA PHE A 604 9.22 43.54 38.12
C PHE A 604 9.57 44.94 37.59
N SER A 605 9.97 44.97 36.28
CA SER A 605 10.18 46.21 35.52
C SER A 605 9.58 46.00 34.14
N SER A 606 8.75 46.94 33.69
CA SER A 606 8.16 46.89 32.35
C SER A 606 9.24 46.94 31.26
N HIS A 607 10.34 47.70 31.46
CA HIS A 607 11.47 47.73 30.55
C HIS A 607 12.17 46.34 30.46
N GLY A 608 12.35 45.66 31.61
CA GLY A 608 12.90 44.31 31.63
C GLY A 608 12.03 43.31 30.86
N VAL A 609 10.70 43.35 31.06
CA VAL A 609 9.77 42.47 30.32
C VAL A 609 9.83 42.74 28.81
N LEU A 610 9.83 44.02 28.39
CA LEU A 610 9.98 44.36 26.96
C LEU A 610 11.30 43.87 26.36
N GLY A 611 12.40 44.00 27.12
CA GLY A 611 13.71 43.46 26.71
C GLY A 611 13.68 41.93 26.49
N TYR A 612 13.09 41.16 27.43
CA TYR A 612 12.93 39.71 27.27
C TYR A 612 12.02 39.37 26.08
N CYS A 613 10.88 40.03 25.93
CA CYS A 613 9.97 39.84 24.82
C CYS A 613 10.66 40.11 23.47
N THR A 614 11.47 41.16 23.38
CA THR A 614 12.25 41.50 22.18
C THR A 614 13.29 40.39 21.88
N SER A 615 14.02 39.88 22.87
CA SER A 615 15.01 38.85 22.67
C SER A 615 14.36 37.53 22.18
N ILE A 616 13.22 37.14 22.76
CA ILE A 616 12.44 35.97 22.34
C ILE A 616 11.92 36.15 20.91
N LEU A 617 11.43 37.38 20.58
CA LEU A 617 10.96 37.70 19.24
C LEU A 617 12.05 37.52 18.19
N PHE A 618 13.27 38.03 18.43
CA PHE A 618 14.42 37.84 17.53
C PHE A 618 14.75 36.37 17.32
N THR A 619 14.78 35.57 18.38
CA THR A 619 15.05 34.13 18.30
C THR A 619 13.99 33.44 17.43
N LEU A 620 12.72 33.77 17.60
CA LEU A 620 11.62 33.23 16.81
C LEU A 620 11.69 33.66 15.35
N ILE A 621 12.03 34.92 15.04
CA ILE A 621 12.16 35.39 13.66
C ILE A 621 13.30 34.65 12.94
N ILE A 622 14.45 34.46 13.59
CA ILE A 622 15.58 33.73 13.02
C ILE A 622 15.18 32.29 12.71
N SER A 623 14.54 31.61 13.67
CA SER A 623 14.10 30.23 13.48
C SER A 623 13.03 30.12 12.36
N HIS A 624 12.04 31.01 12.35
CA HIS A 624 11.03 31.04 11.31
C HIS A 624 11.63 31.30 9.91
N SER A 625 12.60 32.23 9.81
CA SER A 625 13.32 32.49 8.57
C SER A 625 14.14 31.28 8.11
N SER A 626 14.78 30.57 9.04
CA SER A 626 15.51 29.33 8.75
C SER A 626 14.56 28.22 8.23
N LEU A 627 13.39 28.06 8.85
CA LEU A 627 12.36 27.12 8.38
C LEU A 627 11.96 27.47 6.94
N ARG A 628 11.68 28.73 6.67
CA ARG A 628 11.26 29.23 5.36
C ARG A 628 12.32 29.06 4.26
N SER A 629 13.60 29.19 4.62
CA SER A 629 14.70 28.98 3.67
C SER A 629 14.87 27.49 3.28
N ARG A 630 14.56 26.57 4.21
CA ARG A 630 14.62 25.12 3.92
C ARG A 630 13.43 24.63 3.10
N ILE A 631 12.27 25.28 3.23
CA ILE A 631 11.01 24.87 2.58
C ILE A 631 10.46 26.12 1.84
N PRO A 632 11.04 26.49 0.69
CA PRO A 632 10.63 27.69 -0.07
C PRO A 632 9.34 27.43 -0.86
N ILE A 633 8.19 27.41 -0.16
CA ILE A 633 6.87 27.22 -0.77
C ILE A 633 6.12 28.56 -0.83
N GLY A 634 5.24 28.73 -1.83
CA GLY A 634 4.42 29.94 -1.96
C GLY A 634 3.27 30.07 -0.95
N GLY A 635 2.97 29.01 -0.17
CA GLY A 635 1.89 28.97 0.80
C GLY A 635 2.36 29.03 2.26
N ILE A 636 1.41 29.02 3.21
CA ILE A 636 1.66 28.92 4.64
C ILE A 636 1.62 27.43 5.02
N ILE A 637 2.63 26.96 5.72
CA ILE A 637 2.68 25.56 6.24
C ILE A 637 2.08 25.49 7.64
N TYR A 638 1.58 24.31 8.03
CA TYR A 638 0.95 24.09 9.34
C TYR A 638 1.82 24.55 10.52
N LEU A 639 3.12 24.29 10.48
CA LEU A 639 4.02 24.69 11.56
C LEU A 639 4.18 26.22 11.69
N GLU A 640 4.01 26.98 10.60
CA GLU A 640 4.11 28.46 10.66
C GLU A 640 2.99 29.08 11.48
N TYR A 641 1.81 28.47 11.52
CA TYR A 641 0.74 28.96 12.40
C TYR A 641 1.15 28.96 13.87
N PHE A 642 2.01 28.04 14.29
CA PHE A 642 2.54 28.02 15.66
C PHE A 642 3.43 29.24 15.90
N TYR A 643 4.25 29.63 14.92
CA TYR A 643 5.05 30.86 15.01
C TYR A 643 4.14 32.09 15.07
N PHE A 644 3.07 32.17 14.28
CA PHE A 644 2.14 33.31 14.29
C PHE A 644 1.42 33.43 15.65
N VAL A 645 1.01 32.32 16.25
CA VAL A 645 0.43 32.32 17.59
C VAL A 645 1.44 32.81 18.61
N MET A 646 2.72 32.45 18.48
CA MET A 646 3.77 32.93 19.38
C MET A 646 4.05 34.42 19.20
N TYR A 647 4.08 34.95 17.98
CA TYR A 647 4.19 36.39 17.73
C TYR A 647 3.05 37.16 18.38
N LEU A 648 1.83 36.68 18.23
CA LEU A 648 0.66 37.29 18.89
C LEU A 648 0.78 37.21 20.42
N ALA A 649 1.21 36.09 20.97
CA ALA A 649 1.42 35.90 22.40
C ALA A 649 2.47 36.87 22.96
N ILE A 650 3.60 37.04 22.27
CA ILE A 650 4.63 38.02 22.65
C ILE A 650 4.05 39.46 22.69
N LEU A 651 3.29 39.82 21.65
CA LEU A 651 2.65 41.12 21.57
C LEU A 651 1.66 41.34 22.73
N VAL A 652 0.80 40.37 23.00
CA VAL A 652 -0.18 40.44 24.09
C VAL A 652 0.49 40.52 25.46
N VAL A 653 1.54 39.75 25.72
CA VAL A 653 2.30 39.80 26.97
C VAL A 653 3.01 41.12 27.14
N SER A 654 3.57 41.69 26.05
CA SER A 654 4.22 43.01 26.08
C SER A 654 3.20 44.12 26.38
N LEU A 655 2.05 44.14 25.70
CA LEU A 655 0.97 45.11 25.94
C LEU A 655 0.41 44.99 27.36
N ASN A 656 0.24 43.73 27.85
CA ASN A 656 -0.18 43.48 29.21
C ASN A 656 0.82 44.07 30.24
N ALA A 657 2.11 43.91 30.05
CA ALA A 657 3.14 44.49 30.90
C ALA A 657 3.11 46.02 30.92
N ILE A 658 2.89 46.67 29.77
CA ILE A 658 2.73 48.12 29.70
C ILE A 658 1.44 48.57 30.40
N ALA A 659 0.31 47.95 30.14
CA ALA A 659 -0.95 48.27 30.72
C ALA A 659 -0.94 48.07 32.27
N PHE A 660 -0.29 47.00 32.73
CA PHE A 660 -0.16 46.70 34.15
C PHE A 660 0.78 47.68 34.88
N ALA A 661 1.78 48.25 34.20
CA ALA A 661 2.66 49.26 34.73
C ALA A 661 2.02 50.69 34.71
N SER A 662 0.94 50.89 33.98
CA SER A 662 0.31 52.18 33.85
C SER A 662 -0.47 52.56 35.15
N ASN A 663 -0.55 53.86 35.40
CA ASN A 663 -1.33 54.38 36.55
C ASN A 663 -2.85 54.38 36.31
N ARG A 664 -3.33 53.95 35.14
CA ARG A 664 -4.77 53.80 34.85
C ARG A 664 -5.26 52.45 35.28
N SER A 665 -6.38 52.38 36.01
CA SER A 665 -7.01 51.12 36.38
C SER A 665 -7.64 50.49 35.15
N VAL A 666 -7.06 49.38 34.70
CA VAL A 666 -7.63 48.59 33.62
C VAL A 666 -8.39 47.42 34.23
N PRO A 667 -9.75 47.42 34.14
CA PRO A 667 -10.55 46.31 34.67
C PRO A 667 -10.09 45.01 33.98
N PHE A 668 -9.86 43.97 34.66
CA PHE A 668 -9.31 42.70 34.19
C PHE A 668 -7.79 42.50 34.44
N ILE A 669 -6.96 43.52 34.14
CA ILE A 669 -5.51 43.44 34.32
C ILE A 669 -5.12 43.72 35.77
N ASP A 670 -5.77 44.72 36.41
CA ASP A 670 -5.46 45.15 37.77
C ASP A 670 -6.08 44.24 38.86
N THR A 671 -6.88 43.25 38.48
CA THR A 671 -7.56 42.40 39.44
C THR A 671 -6.59 41.40 40.04
N LYS A 672 -6.36 41.51 41.37
CA LYS A 672 -5.54 40.60 42.19
C LYS A 672 -4.24 40.12 41.48
N ASP A 673 -3.40 41.08 41.16
CA ASP A 673 -2.06 40.82 40.66
C ASP A 673 -2.01 40.12 39.27
N ASN A 674 -2.88 40.57 38.36
CA ASN A 674 -2.94 40.08 36.98
C ASN A 674 -3.36 38.61 36.84
N ILE A 675 -4.14 38.11 37.78
CA ILE A 675 -4.46 36.67 37.89
C ILE A 675 -5.20 36.14 36.66
N TYR A 676 -6.11 36.91 36.06
CA TYR A 676 -6.91 36.44 34.93
C TYR A 676 -6.04 36.19 33.69
N VAL A 677 -5.08 37.08 33.39
CA VAL A 677 -4.19 36.91 32.25
C VAL A 677 -3.26 35.72 32.46
N LYS A 678 -2.75 35.56 33.70
CA LYS A 678 -1.89 34.39 34.04
C LYS A 678 -2.63 33.06 33.93
N VAL A 679 -3.87 32.99 34.39
CA VAL A 679 -4.69 31.77 34.33
C VAL A 679 -5.15 31.46 32.92
N LEU A 680 -5.48 32.46 32.08
CA LEU A 680 -5.97 32.29 30.72
C LEU A 680 -4.87 31.98 29.72
N TYR A 681 -3.60 32.20 30.06
CA TYR A 681 -2.48 32.06 29.14
C TYR A 681 -2.44 30.67 28.47
N TRP A 682 -2.39 29.60 29.27
CA TRP A 682 -2.32 28.23 28.76
C TRP A 682 -3.58 27.81 27.99
N PRO A 683 -4.81 28.00 28.51
CA PRO A 683 -6.04 27.68 27.80
C PRO A 683 -6.17 28.36 26.44
N VAL A 684 -5.81 29.64 26.36
CA VAL A 684 -5.95 30.39 25.12
C VAL A 684 -4.95 29.91 24.06
N ILE A 685 -3.67 29.77 24.42
CA ILE A 685 -2.65 29.32 23.48
C ILE A 685 -2.94 27.90 23.01
N THR A 686 -3.14 26.96 23.93
CA THR A 686 -3.37 25.56 23.57
C THR A 686 -4.70 25.35 22.84
N GLY A 687 -5.74 26.13 23.18
CA GLY A 687 -7.02 26.13 22.47
C GLY A 687 -6.91 26.63 21.04
N ILE A 688 -6.20 27.74 20.81
CA ILE A 688 -5.96 28.27 19.46
C ILE A 688 -5.15 27.24 18.63
N LEU A 689 -4.10 26.66 19.21
CA LEU A 689 -3.28 25.65 18.54
C LEU A 689 -4.10 24.39 18.19
N LEU A 690 -5.01 23.97 19.08
CA LEU A 690 -5.91 22.84 18.80
C LEU A 690 -6.86 23.16 17.65
N ILE A 691 -7.46 24.35 17.61
CA ILE A 691 -8.35 24.81 16.53
C ILE A 691 -7.57 24.84 15.20
N ILE A 692 -6.36 25.40 15.18
CA ILE A 692 -5.50 25.42 14.00
C ILE A 692 -5.17 24.01 13.53
N THR A 693 -4.85 23.10 14.47
CA THR A 693 -4.58 21.70 14.15
C THR A 693 -5.80 21.04 13.52
N LEU A 694 -6.98 21.23 14.07
CA LEU A 694 -8.22 20.72 13.48
C LEU A 694 -8.46 21.23 12.07
N LEU A 695 -8.32 22.55 11.84
CA LEU A 695 -8.57 23.17 10.52
C LEU A 695 -7.56 22.76 9.44
N ASN A 696 -6.34 22.35 9.82
CA ASN A 696 -5.32 21.93 8.84
C ASN A 696 -5.35 20.43 8.52
N PHE A 697 -5.87 19.61 9.42
CA PHE A 697 -5.89 18.15 9.20
C PHE A 697 -7.25 17.62 8.76
N TYR A 698 -8.30 18.40 8.94
CA TYR A 698 -9.70 18.10 8.63
C TYR A 698 -10.42 19.28 8.00
#